data_751dc814cde4f0cb26b4a16ea2d6975e
#
_entry.id   751dc814cde4f0cb26b4a16ea2d6975e
#
_cell.length_a   1.000
_cell.length_b   1.000
_cell.length_c   1.000
_cell.angle_alpha   90.00
_cell.angle_beta   90.00
_cell.angle_gamma   90.00
#
_symmetry.space_group_name_H-M   'P 1'
#
loop_
_entity.id
_entity.type
_entity.pdbx_description
1 polymer ?
#
loop_
_entity_poly.entity_id
_entity_poly.type
_entity_poly.pdbx_seq_one_letter_code
_entity_poly.pdbx_strand_id
1 'polypeptide(L)'
;MRRKLFFCTILYVLVVAILTNLTMKYESETIQYEESRYYYGTIESIEVADKNISLVVKLDDGSHALLKCYNNEYITQKDYGSKICFKGIFEKPQGQRNPNCFDYKQYLKSIGIKYIVNIENLKILSKSSCPYQKYCKFLLLKKTMFLDSIKNQNTKSFIEGLLFGNSDNLDEHIYNEFKKNGTAHILAVSGLHIGIITNSLDRLLGKKQNLVNLIIVIFFLVSLCILCGWTPSVIRASGMIILKKYAVYRDLRYDSLTALSFVSIIMMTRNPYIIYNPSFQMSFLAALSIMFIIPHIPKKIPDFLAVIIAVNMGLLPYQVYQFNSFSVTSIVANIIVVYIASIMLPIVIVQFVIFIITGTSISVFSNALSEFLIEINRICTFNTDMIKAISPPFWFLVAIYLIGAFILSEFFYLLLSRKKIKSIYAYVSTILLISILTTIAFPNKFKEAEIVFVDVGQGDCVHIKVEDINILIDGGGSTNYHVGKNILMPYLLKNGVSEIDLAIATHMHTDHYKGLKELIDEGMVGKIEVGLVAGKSYRVSEDIIIDTIWPIERPKDDINQDENKNCSVFMINYKNKKIMITGDLDEEGESKMLEYYKGTDLLKADILAIGHHGSRYSTSTEFLKEVSPKYGVIQVGKNNYGHPHVKTIEKCEEKCIILLRNDIHGAIGFSLEEDHIEYCTMF
;
A
#
# COMPACT_ATOMS: atom_id res chain seq x y z
N MET A 1 -0.02 -33.50 -20.64
CA MET A 1 0.91 -32.85 -21.60
C MET A 1 0.33 -31.66 -22.39
N ARG A 2 -0.97 -31.30 -22.30
CA ARG A 2 -1.61 -30.27 -23.16
C ARG A 2 -1.35 -28.81 -22.77
N ARG A 3 -0.71 -28.50 -21.63
CA ARG A 3 -0.53 -27.11 -21.12
C ARG A 3 0.93 -26.78 -20.83
N LYS A 4 1.82 -27.12 -21.79
CA LYS A 4 3.27 -26.87 -21.63
C LYS A 4 3.59 -25.41 -21.37
N LEU A 5 2.93 -24.47 -22.06
CA LEU A 5 3.16 -23.04 -21.89
C LEU A 5 2.86 -22.57 -20.47
N PHE A 6 1.81 -23.08 -19.83
CA PHE A 6 1.49 -22.72 -18.45
C PHE A 6 2.61 -23.13 -17.46
N PHE A 7 3.14 -24.35 -17.59
CA PHE A 7 4.26 -24.79 -16.75
C PHE A 7 5.54 -23.99 -17.04
N CYS A 8 5.83 -23.69 -18.31
CA CYS A 8 6.94 -22.81 -18.67
C CYS A 8 6.76 -21.40 -18.07
N THR A 9 5.52 -20.90 -18.01
CA THR A 9 5.22 -19.60 -17.40
C THR A 9 5.49 -19.61 -15.91
N ILE A 10 5.11 -20.66 -15.18
CA ILE A 10 5.41 -20.78 -13.75
C ILE A 10 6.93 -20.73 -13.52
N LEU A 11 7.69 -21.52 -14.30
CA LEU A 11 9.14 -21.50 -14.21
C LEU A 11 9.72 -20.10 -14.55
N TYR A 12 9.17 -19.46 -15.59
CA TYR A 12 9.59 -18.10 -15.98
C TYR A 12 9.30 -17.08 -14.86
N VAL A 13 8.14 -17.13 -14.22
CA VAL A 13 7.82 -16.29 -13.05
C VAL A 13 8.84 -16.48 -11.92
N LEU A 14 9.19 -17.71 -11.59
CA LEU A 14 10.19 -18.02 -10.56
C LEU A 14 11.57 -17.45 -10.92
N VAL A 15 12.01 -17.63 -12.17
CA VAL A 15 13.28 -17.07 -12.64
C VAL A 15 13.28 -15.54 -12.59
N VAL A 16 12.20 -14.92 -13.05
CA VAL A 16 12.04 -13.45 -13.00
C VAL A 16 12.05 -12.96 -11.54
N ALA A 17 11.35 -13.65 -10.63
CA ALA A 17 11.34 -13.28 -9.21
C ALA A 17 12.73 -13.35 -8.57
N ILE A 18 13.50 -14.39 -8.86
CA ILE A 18 14.89 -14.54 -8.37
C ILE A 18 15.78 -13.44 -8.95
N LEU A 19 15.74 -13.23 -10.27
CA LEU A 19 16.59 -12.24 -10.93
C LEU A 19 16.27 -10.82 -10.47
N THR A 20 14.99 -10.47 -10.33
CA THR A 20 14.59 -9.12 -9.86
C THR A 20 14.98 -8.89 -8.41
N ASN A 21 14.87 -9.89 -7.53
CA ASN A 21 15.36 -9.79 -6.16
C ASN A 21 16.88 -9.58 -6.11
N LEU A 22 17.63 -10.35 -6.90
CA LEU A 22 19.08 -10.19 -6.98
C LEU A 22 19.46 -8.79 -7.51
N THR A 23 18.83 -8.34 -8.58
CA THR A 23 19.09 -7.00 -9.13
C THR A 23 18.76 -5.88 -8.14
N MET A 24 17.68 -5.99 -7.36
CA MET A 24 17.35 -5.02 -6.32
C MET A 24 18.40 -4.99 -5.21
N LYS A 25 18.91 -6.15 -4.81
CA LYS A 25 19.93 -6.27 -3.74
C LYS A 25 21.30 -5.71 -4.16
N TYR A 26 21.68 -5.88 -5.43
CA TYR A 26 22.97 -5.47 -5.95
C TYR A 26 22.94 -4.17 -6.78
N GLU A 27 21.82 -3.46 -6.81
CA GLU A 27 21.70 -2.19 -7.53
C GLU A 27 22.62 -1.14 -6.89
N SER A 28 23.74 -0.81 -7.61
CA SER A 28 24.66 0.21 -7.16
C SER A 28 23.98 1.57 -7.06
N GLU A 29 24.24 2.27 -5.97
CA GLU A 29 23.48 3.45 -5.54
C GLU A 29 23.84 4.77 -6.23
N THR A 30 24.58 4.79 -7.31
CA THR A 30 25.05 6.01 -7.93
C THR A 30 23.98 6.71 -8.75
N ILE A 31 23.31 7.70 -8.17
CA ILE A 31 22.62 8.75 -8.94
C ILE A 31 23.65 9.83 -9.22
N GLN A 32 24.08 9.95 -10.46
CA GLN A 32 24.91 11.07 -10.94
C GLN A 32 24.02 12.17 -11.53
N TYR A 33 23.04 12.67 -10.74
CA TYR A 33 22.25 13.81 -11.16
C TYR A 33 22.68 15.04 -10.36
N GLU A 34 23.16 16.05 -11.06
CA GLU A 34 23.59 17.32 -10.49
C GLU A 34 22.36 18.24 -10.33
N GLU A 35 22.16 18.80 -9.16
CA GLU A 35 21.03 19.69 -8.84
C GLU A 35 20.96 20.94 -9.76
N SER A 36 22.13 21.40 -10.24
CA SER A 36 22.22 22.60 -11.08
C SER A 36 21.95 22.36 -12.57
N ARG A 37 21.78 21.10 -13.02
CA ARG A 37 21.65 20.74 -14.43
C ARG A 37 20.21 20.73 -14.91
N TYR A 38 20.02 21.10 -16.20
CA TYR A 38 18.78 20.92 -16.90
C TYR A 38 18.68 19.54 -17.53
N TYR A 39 17.52 18.91 -17.37
CA TYR A 39 17.18 17.60 -17.91
C TYR A 39 16.07 17.71 -18.94
N TYR A 40 16.06 16.77 -19.89
CA TYR A 40 15.13 16.74 -20.98
C TYR A 40 14.33 15.44 -20.98
N GLY A 41 13.06 15.53 -21.40
CA GLY A 41 12.22 14.34 -21.50
C GLY A 41 10.90 14.62 -22.20
N THR A 42 10.11 13.57 -22.36
CA THR A 42 8.79 13.62 -23.01
C THR A 42 7.70 13.23 -22.02
N ILE A 43 6.63 14.01 -21.93
CA ILE A 43 5.50 13.75 -21.04
C ILE A 43 4.72 12.54 -21.55
N GLU A 44 4.58 11.50 -20.71
CA GLU A 44 3.82 10.27 -21.01
C GLU A 44 2.54 10.13 -20.19
N SER A 45 2.44 10.75 -19.00
CA SER A 45 1.17 10.88 -18.27
C SER A 45 1.11 12.21 -17.50
N ILE A 46 -0.10 12.68 -17.25
CA ILE A 46 -0.40 13.89 -16.49
C ILE A 46 -1.54 13.54 -15.54
N GLU A 47 -1.27 13.61 -14.25
CA GLU A 47 -2.25 13.46 -13.19
C GLU A 47 -2.37 14.77 -12.43
N VAL A 48 -3.58 15.28 -12.32
CA VAL A 48 -3.88 16.54 -11.63
C VAL A 48 -4.70 16.21 -10.40
N ALA A 49 -4.15 16.50 -9.22
CA ALA A 49 -4.83 16.36 -7.93
C ALA A 49 -4.79 17.72 -7.22
N ASP A 50 -5.94 18.30 -6.94
CA ASP A 50 -6.19 19.60 -6.30
C ASP A 50 -5.11 20.69 -6.48
N LYS A 51 -3.98 20.58 -5.76
CA LYS A 51 -2.86 21.55 -5.78
C LYS A 51 -1.57 21.01 -6.37
N ASN A 52 -1.51 19.71 -6.68
CA ASN A 52 -0.29 19.03 -7.10
C ASN A 52 -0.50 18.41 -8.49
N ILE A 53 0.48 18.61 -9.37
CA ILE A 53 0.52 17.95 -10.67
C ILE A 53 1.64 16.92 -10.64
N SER A 54 1.31 15.69 -10.96
CA SER A 54 2.27 14.60 -11.14
C SER A 54 2.41 14.26 -12.61
N LEU A 55 3.65 14.26 -13.11
CA LEU A 55 3.95 13.94 -14.50
C LEU A 55 4.82 12.69 -14.56
N VAL A 56 4.46 11.71 -15.37
CA VAL A 56 5.41 10.67 -15.76
C VAL A 56 6.10 11.11 -17.03
N VAL A 57 7.42 11.20 -16.96
CA VAL A 57 8.26 11.70 -18.04
C VAL A 57 9.29 10.64 -18.41
N LYS A 58 9.37 10.35 -19.71
CA LYS A 58 10.46 9.56 -20.27
C LYS A 58 11.64 10.45 -20.52
N LEU A 59 12.74 10.21 -19.84
CA LEU A 59 14.00 10.93 -19.97
C LEU A 59 14.74 10.53 -21.27
N ASP A 60 15.70 11.33 -21.70
CA ASP A 60 16.48 11.05 -22.92
C ASP A 60 17.36 9.79 -22.82
N ASP A 61 17.68 9.34 -21.60
CA ASP A 61 18.36 8.05 -21.34
C ASP A 61 17.41 6.83 -21.46
N GLY A 62 16.14 7.08 -21.71
CA GLY A 62 15.08 6.05 -21.81
C GLY A 62 14.45 5.64 -20.49
N SER A 63 14.93 6.12 -19.35
CA SER A 63 14.33 5.88 -18.04
C SER A 63 13.08 6.74 -17.82
N HIS A 64 12.21 6.33 -16.87
CA HIS A 64 11.02 7.10 -16.51
C HIS A 64 11.19 7.71 -15.13
N ALA A 65 10.78 8.96 -15.01
CA ALA A 65 10.77 9.71 -13.77
C ALA A 65 9.37 10.23 -13.45
N LEU A 66 9.00 10.20 -12.17
CA LEU A 66 7.81 10.84 -11.63
C LEU A 66 8.18 12.24 -11.17
N LEU A 67 7.73 13.24 -11.90
CA LEU A 67 7.96 14.65 -11.62
C LEU A 67 6.81 15.18 -10.77
N LYS A 68 7.12 15.74 -9.59
CA LYS A 68 6.18 16.41 -8.70
C LYS A 68 6.26 17.92 -8.87
N CYS A 69 5.17 18.53 -9.33
CA CYS A 69 5.07 19.96 -9.57
C CYS A 69 4.15 20.57 -8.50
N TYR A 70 4.68 21.46 -7.69
CA TYR A 70 3.92 22.27 -6.74
C TYR A 70 3.65 23.64 -7.37
N ASN A 71 2.39 24.09 -7.39
CA ASN A 71 1.97 25.42 -7.89
C ASN A 71 2.14 25.69 -9.41
N ASN A 72 2.19 24.69 -10.27
CA ASN A 72 2.25 24.89 -11.72
C ASN A 72 0.86 24.74 -12.37
N GLU A 73 0.08 25.81 -12.41
CA GLU A 73 -1.25 25.87 -13.04
C GLU A 73 -1.22 25.76 -14.60
N TYR A 74 -0.05 25.68 -15.22
CA TYR A 74 0.10 25.81 -16.67
C TYR A 74 0.13 24.47 -17.44
N ILE A 75 0.27 23.32 -16.74
CA ILE A 75 0.37 22.02 -17.40
C ILE A 75 -1.00 21.36 -17.42
N THR A 76 -1.46 21.02 -18.59
CA THR A 76 -2.76 20.35 -18.79
C THR A 76 -2.62 19.15 -19.71
N GLN A 77 -3.67 18.38 -19.88
CA GLN A 77 -3.70 17.25 -20.84
C GLN A 77 -3.37 17.68 -22.28
N LYS A 78 -3.40 18.99 -22.59
CA LYS A 78 -2.96 19.54 -23.88
C LYS A 78 -1.45 19.38 -24.12
N ASP A 79 -0.69 19.13 -23.07
CA ASP A 79 0.77 19.03 -23.12
C ASP A 79 1.28 17.58 -23.14
N TYR A 80 0.36 16.61 -23.17
CA TYR A 80 0.71 15.20 -23.37
C TYR A 80 1.55 15.01 -24.63
N GLY A 81 2.64 14.24 -24.52
CA GLY A 81 3.59 13.98 -25.60
C GLY A 81 4.52 15.14 -25.93
N SER A 82 4.45 16.27 -25.22
CA SER A 82 5.37 17.39 -25.43
C SER A 82 6.75 17.09 -24.86
N LYS A 83 7.78 17.62 -25.52
CA LYS A 83 9.14 17.64 -24.97
C LYS A 83 9.26 18.77 -23.97
N ILE A 84 9.84 18.47 -22.84
CA ILE A 84 10.07 19.43 -21.75
C ILE A 84 11.55 19.50 -21.39
N CYS A 85 11.93 20.65 -20.84
CA CYS A 85 13.18 20.87 -20.15
C CYS A 85 12.83 21.27 -18.71
N PHE A 86 13.46 20.64 -17.75
CA PHE A 86 13.19 20.91 -16.35
C PHE A 86 14.48 20.89 -15.51
N LYS A 87 14.42 21.59 -14.39
CA LYS A 87 15.41 21.58 -13.33
C LYS A 87 14.72 21.11 -12.05
N GLY A 88 15.35 20.24 -11.29
CA GLY A 88 14.77 19.72 -10.05
C GLY A 88 15.70 18.77 -9.34
N ILE A 89 15.33 18.42 -8.12
CA ILE A 89 16.08 17.53 -7.24
C ILE A 89 15.60 16.10 -7.47
N PHE A 90 16.52 15.22 -7.85
CA PHE A 90 16.25 13.80 -8.02
C PHE A 90 16.31 13.11 -6.65
N GLU A 91 15.21 12.49 -6.28
CA GLU A 91 15.11 11.65 -5.09
C GLU A 91 15.03 10.17 -5.50
N LYS A 92 15.73 9.32 -4.74
CA LYS A 92 15.51 7.87 -4.85
C LYS A 92 14.16 7.52 -4.21
N PRO A 93 13.33 6.70 -4.87
CA PRO A 93 12.18 6.13 -4.19
C PRO A 93 12.65 5.35 -2.96
N GLN A 94 12.02 5.63 -1.82
CA GLN A 94 12.32 4.91 -0.59
C GLN A 94 11.76 3.49 -0.67
N GLY A 95 12.54 2.52 -0.18
CA GLY A 95 12.13 1.12 -0.05
C GLY A 95 11.15 0.92 1.11
N GLN A 96 11.11 -0.29 1.62
CA GLN A 96 10.31 -0.67 2.76
C GLN A 96 10.82 0.02 4.03
N ARG A 97 10.03 0.92 4.61
CA ARG A 97 10.43 1.74 5.77
C ARG A 97 10.22 1.04 7.11
N ASN A 98 9.23 0.16 7.20
CA ASN A 98 8.91 -0.63 8.39
C ASN A 98 8.86 -2.12 8.05
N PRO A 99 9.21 -3.03 8.98
CA PRO A 99 9.23 -4.46 8.73
C PRO A 99 7.91 -4.97 8.14
N ASN A 100 8.01 -5.80 7.11
CA ASN A 100 6.89 -6.43 6.39
C ASN A 100 5.86 -5.48 5.76
N CYS A 101 6.09 -4.15 5.78
CA CYS A 101 5.20 -3.14 5.22
C CYS A 101 5.38 -2.97 3.69
N PHE A 102 4.61 -2.06 3.12
CA PHE A 102 4.61 -1.79 1.69
C PHE A 102 5.94 -1.17 1.21
N ASP A 103 6.49 -1.73 0.14
CA ASP A 103 7.71 -1.22 -0.51
C ASP A 103 7.35 -0.31 -1.70
N TYR A 104 7.45 1.02 -1.47
CA TYR A 104 7.12 2.01 -2.47
C TYR A 104 8.10 2.02 -3.66
N LYS A 105 9.40 1.78 -3.42
CA LYS A 105 10.42 1.66 -4.48
C LYS A 105 10.11 0.51 -5.43
N GLN A 106 9.75 -0.65 -4.86
CA GLN A 106 9.36 -1.83 -5.61
C GLN A 106 8.09 -1.59 -6.43
N TYR A 107 7.09 -0.92 -5.83
CA TYR A 107 5.87 -0.53 -6.51
C TYR A 107 6.15 0.40 -7.71
N LEU A 108 6.93 1.46 -7.53
CA LEU A 108 7.28 2.39 -8.61
C LEU A 108 8.02 1.68 -9.75
N LYS A 109 8.97 0.78 -9.44
CA LYS A 109 9.62 -0.07 -10.45
C LYS A 109 8.60 -0.95 -11.20
N SER A 110 7.57 -1.44 -10.52
CA SER A 110 6.52 -2.27 -11.12
C SER A 110 5.69 -1.53 -12.17
N ILE A 111 5.58 -0.22 -12.06
CA ILE A 111 4.94 0.66 -13.05
C ILE A 111 5.96 1.34 -13.98
N GLY A 112 7.23 0.95 -13.88
CA GLY A 112 8.30 1.41 -14.77
C GLY A 112 8.99 2.71 -14.35
N ILE A 113 8.67 3.29 -13.19
CA ILE A 113 9.26 4.53 -12.68
C ILE A 113 10.53 4.22 -11.90
N LYS A 114 11.63 4.91 -12.25
CA LYS A 114 12.93 4.73 -11.61
C LYS A 114 13.28 5.84 -10.62
N TYR A 115 12.86 7.07 -10.89
CA TYR A 115 13.21 8.27 -10.11
C TYR A 115 11.98 9.08 -9.74
N ILE A 116 12.06 9.80 -8.63
CA ILE A 116 11.15 10.87 -8.25
C ILE A 116 11.90 12.18 -8.38
N VAL A 117 11.27 13.21 -8.95
CA VAL A 117 11.91 14.52 -9.12
C VAL A 117 10.99 15.60 -8.58
N ASN A 118 11.48 16.36 -7.61
CA ASN A 118 10.82 17.58 -7.16
C ASN A 118 11.27 18.73 -8.08
N ILE A 119 10.33 19.29 -8.84
CA ILE A 119 10.65 20.27 -9.87
C ILE A 119 10.75 21.67 -9.26
N GLU A 120 11.83 22.39 -9.61
CA GLU A 120 12.01 23.80 -9.33
C GLU A 120 11.48 24.65 -10.50
N ASN A 121 11.78 24.24 -11.74
CA ASN A 121 11.43 24.96 -12.95
C ASN A 121 11.15 23.98 -14.09
N LEU A 122 10.14 24.28 -14.91
CA LEU A 122 9.77 23.46 -16.07
C LEU A 122 9.40 24.36 -17.24
N LYS A 123 9.91 24.01 -18.45
CA LYS A 123 9.56 24.68 -19.71
C LYS A 123 9.19 23.67 -20.78
N ILE A 124 8.10 23.94 -21.49
CA ILE A 124 7.70 23.17 -22.67
C ILE A 124 8.51 23.65 -23.86
N LEU A 125 9.26 22.75 -24.49
CA LEU A 125 10.12 23.07 -25.63
C LEU A 125 9.39 22.92 -26.97
N SER A 126 8.70 21.81 -27.15
CA SER A 126 8.00 21.50 -28.39
C SER A 126 6.81 20.60 -28.17
N LYS A 127 5.76 20.76 -28.98
CA LYS A 127 4.60 19.87 -29.00
C LYS A 127 4.92 18.62 -29.81
N SER A 128 4.29 17.50 -29.44
CA SER A 128 4.48 16.24 -30.15
C SER A 128 4.08 16.29 -31.62
N SER A 129 4.92 15.73 -32.48
CA SER A 129 4.63 15.51 -33.90
C SER A 129 4.19 14.07 -34.19
N CYS A 130 4.42 13.12 -33.30
CA CYS A 130 4.11 11.70 -33.48
C CYS A 130 2.59 11.46 -33.59
N PRO A 131 2.11 10.76 -34.64
CA PRO A 131 0.68 10.49 -34.83
C PRO A 131 0.05 9.73 -33.64
N TYR A 132 0.77 8.75 -33.07
CA TYR A 132 0.32 8.01 -31.91
C TYR A 132 0.11 8.91 -30.68
N GLN A 133 1.07 9.81 -30.38
CA GLN A 133 0.94 10.76 -29.27
C GLN A 133 -0.18 11.77 -29.50
N LYS A 134 -0.40 12.20 -30.74
CA LYS A 134 -1.55 13.06 -31.08
C LYS A 134 -2.88 12.33 -30.85
N TYR A 135 -2.96 11.06 -31.17
CA TYR A 135 -4.14 10.24 -30.90
C TYR A 135 -4.37 10.05 -29.39
N CYS A 136 -3.34 9.69 -28.64
CA CYS A 136 -3.44 9.62 -27.17
C CYS A 136 -3.92 10.95 -26.57
N LYS A 137 -3.31 12.06 -26.96
CA LYS A 137 -3.70 13.39 -26.54
C LYS A 137 -5.17 13.69 -26.86
N PHE A 138 -5.63 13.35 -28.06
CA PHE A 138 -7.04 13.51 -28.46
C PHE A 138 -7.97 12.76 -27.53
N LEU A 139 -7.70 11.48 -27.24
CA LEU A 139 -8.52 10.66 -26.35
C LEU A 139 -8.53 11.20 -24.91
N LEU A 140 -7.36 11.58 -24.37
CA LEU A 140 -7.24 12.11 -23.02
C LEU A 140 -7.95 13.47 -22.87
N LEU A 141 -7.84 14.35 -23.87
CA LEU A 141 -8.60 15.60 -23.90
C LEU A 141 -10.11 15.36 -23.94
N LYS A 142 -10.57 14.40 -24.75
CA LYS A 142 -12.01 14.06 -24.81
C LYS A 142 -12.49 13.46 -23.49
N LYS A 143 -11.65 12.64 -22.81
CA LYS A 143 -11.91 12.15 -21.44
C LYS A 143 -12.13 13.33 -20.49
N THR A 144 -11.18 14.27 -20.41
CA THR A 144 -11.25 15.43 -19.51
C THR A 144 -12.50 16.29 -19.80
N MET A 145 -12.72 16.63 -21.08
CA MET A 145 -13.91 17.42 -21.48
C MET A 145 -15.23 16.73 -21.16
N PHE A 146 -15.32 15.39 -21.30
CA PHE A 146 -16.49 14.62 -20.91
C PHE A 146 -16.73 14.67 -19.40
N LEU A 147 -15.68 14.44 -18.61
CA LEU A 147 -15.76 14.51 -17.15
C LEU A 147 -16.14 15.92 -16.66
N ASP A 148 -15.59 16.96 -17.28
CA ASP A 148 -15.90 18.36 -16.94
C ASP A 148 -17.35 18.76 -17.33
N SER A 149 -17.98 18.03 -18.24
CA SER A 149 -19.40 18.22 -18.56
C SER A 149 -20.36 17.74 -17.47
N ILE A 150 -19.86 16.95 -16.51
CA ILE A 150 -20.62 16.41 -15.38
C ILE A 150 -20.51 17.40 -14.21
N LYS A 151 -21.65 17.98 -13.80
CA LYS A 151 -21.66 19.05 -12.80
C LYS A 151 -21.47 18.56 -11.36
N ASN A 152 -22.00 17.37 -11.02
CA ASN A 152 -21.87 16.80 -9.68
C ASN A 152 -20.48 16.17 -9.51
N GLN A 153 -19.69 16.67 -8.55
CA GLN A 153 -18.31 16.22 -8.34
C GLN A 153 -18.22 14.74 -7.95
N ASN A 154 -19.09 14.27 -7.06
CA ASN A 154 -19.10 12.86 -6.64
C ASN A 154 -19.43 11.94 -7.82
N THR A 155 -20.41 12.31 -8.64
CA THR A 155 -20.76 11.59 -9.88
C THR A 155 -19.60 11.61 -10.88
N LYS A 156 -18.95 12.76 -11.07
CA LYS A 156 -17.78 12.90 -11.94
C LYS A 156 -16.67 11.94 -11.54
N SER A 157 -16.26 11.98 -10.27
CA SER A 157 -15.21 11.13 -9.72
C SER A 157 -15.59 9.65 -9.73
N PHE A 158 -16.85 9.33 -9.45
CA PHE A 158 -17.36 7.96 -9.53
C PHE A 158 -17.31 7.40 -10.96
N ILE A 159 -17.77 8.18 -11.94
CA ILE A 159 -17.72 7.78 -13.37
C ILE A 159 -16.26 7.68 -13.84
N GLU A 160 -15.36 8.56 -13.37
CA GLU A 160 -13.94 8.45 -13.66
C GLU A 160 -13.36 7.13 -13.16
N GLY A 161 -13.67 6.71 -11.92
CA GLY A 161 -13.31 5.40 -11.40
C GLY A 161 -13.88 4.25 -12.22
N LEU A 162 -15.19 4.26 -12.47
CA LEU A 162 -15.90 3.19 -13.16
C LEU A 162 -15.43 2.97 -14.60
N LEU A 163 -15.24 4.06 -15.38
CA LEU A 163 -14.89 3.97 -16.81
C LEU A 163 -13.38 3.91 -17.06
N PHE A 164 -12.61 4.66 -16.30
CA PHE A 164 -11.20 4.89 -16.59
C PHE A 164 -10.26 4.36 -15.50
N GLY A 165 -10.81 3.92 -14.35
CA GLY A 165 -10.06 3.29 -13.28
C GLY A 165 -9.26 4.25 -12.39
N ASN A 166 -9.57 5.55 -12.44
CA ASN A 166 -8.99 6.55 -11.54
C ASN A 166 -10.05 6.96 -10.50
N SER A 167 -9.79 6.64 -9.23
CA SER A 167 -10.64 6.97 -8.08
C SER A 167 -10.01 7.98 -7.11
N ASP A 168 -8.89 8.61 -7.46
CA ASP A 168 -8.11 9.48 -6.56
C ASP A 168 -8.91 10.74 -6.14
N ASN A 169 -9.80 11.20 -7.01
CA ASN A 169 -10.65 12.36 -6.74
C ASN A 169 -12.02 12.00 -6.10
N LEU A 170 -12.24 10.74 -5.77
CA LEU A 170 -13.48 10.31 -5.12
C LEU A 170 -13.43 10.69 -3.64
N ASP A 171 -14.56 11.16 -3.11
CA ASP A 171 -14.69 11.44 -1.68
C ASP A 171 -14.24 10.22 -0.84
N GLU A 172 -13.39 10.47 0.16
CA GLU A 172 -12.78 9.42 0.97
C GLU A 172 -13.83 8.56 1.69
N HIS A 173 -14.93 9.18 2.14
CA HIS A 173 -16.01 8.46 2.81
C HIS A 173 -16.70 7.49 1.83
N ILE A 174 -17.01 7.94 0.61
CA ILE A 174 -17.61 7.09 -0.44
C ILE A 174 -16.64 5.96 -0.80
N TYR A 175 -15.36 6.26 -1.01
CA TYR A 175 -14.35 5.23 -1.31
C TYR A 175 -14.25 4.18 -0.20
N ASN A 176 -14.25 4.61 1.06
CA ASN A 176 -14.19 3.71 2.22
C ASN A 176 -15.42 2.82 2.33
N GLU A 177 -16.63 3.30 1.97
CA GLU A 177 -17.83 2.47 1.88
C GLU A 177 -17.68 1.36 0.82
N PHE A 178 -17.14 1.67 -0.37
CA PHE A 178 -16.85 0.65 -1.40
C PHE A 178 -15.78 -0.34 -0.91
N LYS A 179 -14.78 0.13 -0.19
CA LYS A 179 -13.75 -0.73 0.40
C LYS A 179 -14.34 -1.66 1.47
N LYS A 180 -15.14 -1.14 2.38
CA LYS A 180 -15.83 -1.91 3.43
C LYS A 180 -16.70 -3.03 2.84
N ASN A 181 -17.37 -2.78 1.74
CA ASN A 181 -18.19 -3.78 1.03
C ASN A 181 -17.37 -4.76 0.16
N GLY A 182 -16.06 -4.57 0.02
CA GLY A 182 -15.25 -5.34 -0.94
C GLY A 182 -15.63 -5.10 -2.41
N THR A 183 -16.32 -3.98 -2.70
CA THR A 183 -16.77 -3.58 -4.04
C THR A 183 -15.89 -2.52 -4.68
N ALA A 184 -14.81 -2.07 -4.01
CA ALA A 184 -13.88 -1.07 -4.53
C ALA A 184 -13.24 -1.44 -5.89
N HIS A 185 -13.18 -2.74 -6.22
CA HIS A 185 -12.70 -3.21 -7.52
C HIS A 185 -13.56 -2.77 -8.72
N ILE A 186 -14.79 -2.26 -8.49
CA ILE A 186 -15.65 -1.66 -9.51
C ILE A 186 -15.12 -0.28 -9.93
N LEU A 187 -14.45 0.41 -9.02
CA LEU A 187 -13.78 1.70 -9.29
C LEU A 187 -12.43 1.53 -9.99
N ALA A 188 -12.02 0.28 -10.24
CA ALA A 188 -10.86 -0.06 -11.05
C ALA A 188 -11.34 -0.86 -12.27
N VAL A 189 -10.88 -0.51 -13.47
CA VAL A 189 -11.31 -1.22 -14.68
C VAL A 189 -10.84 -2.68 -14.64
N SER A 190 -11.79 -3.58 -14.57
CA SER A 190 -11.57 -5.02 -14.42
C SER A 190 -11.82 -5.80 -15.72
N GLY A 191 -11.47 -7.09 -15.70
CA GLY A 191 -11.78 -7.99 -16.80
C GLY A 191 -13.28 -8.12 -17.11
N LEU A 192 -14.14 -7.94 -16.09
CA LEU A 192 -15.60 -7.91 -16.27
C LEU A 192 -16.02 -6.69 -17.11
N HIS A 193 -15.50 -5.50 -16.80
CA HIS A 193 -15.75 -4.28 -17.56
C HIS A 193 -15.40 -4.48 -19.05
N ILE A 194 -14.17 -4.95 -19.33
CA ILE A 194 -13.71 -5.18 -20.70
C ILE A 194 -14.57 -6.22 -21.41
N GLY A 195 -14.97 -7.28 -20.69
CA GLY A 195 -15.86 -8.31 -21.23
C GLY A 195 -17.23 -7.79 -21.61
N ILE A 196 -17.88 -7.01 -20.72
CA ILE A 196 -19.19 -6.40 -20.99
C ILE A 196 -19.13 -5.46 -22.18
N ILE A 197 -18.12 -4.58 -22.22
CA ILE A 197 -17.91 -3.63 -23.29
C ILE A 197 -17.72 -4.35 -24.64
N THR A 198 -16.85 -5.36 -24.66
CA THR A 198 -16.57 -6.11 -25.88
C THR A 198 -17.79 -6.89 -26.36
N ASN A 199 -18.55 -7.49 -25.45
CA ASN A 199 -19.79 -8.20 -25.81
C ASN A 199 -20.86 -7.23 -26.37
N SER A 200 -20.93 -6.01 -25.84
CA SER A 200 -21.82 -4.97 -26.37
C SER A 200 -21.38 -4.54 -27.78
N LEU A 201 -20.10 -4.34 -28.00
CA LEU A 201 -19.53 -4.04 -29.31
C LEU A 201 -19.78 -5.16 -30.33
N ASP A 202 -19.63 -6.43 -29.92
CA ASP A 202 -19.92 -7.59 -30.76
C ASP A 202 -21.38 -7.66 -31.23
N ARG A 203 -22.33 -7.28 -30.34
CA ARG A 203 -23.75 -7.21 -30.71
C ARG A 203 -24.01 -6.13 -31.77
N LEU A 204 -23.30 -5.00 -31.68
CA LEU A 204 -23.41 -3.92 -32.67
C LEU A 204 -22.78 -4.28 -34.01
N LEU A 205 -21.62 -4.95 -34.02
CA LEU A 205 -20.89 -5.34 -35.21
C LEU A 205 -21.49 -6.59 -35.92
N GLY A 206 -22.44 -7.24 -35.25
CA GLY A 206 -23.02 -8.51 -35.75
C GLY A 206 -22.09 -9.72 -35.52
N LYS A 207 -22.65 -10.92 -35.71
CA LYS A 207 -21.95 -12.18 -35.39
C LYS A 207 -20.89 -12.59 -36.43
N LYS A 208 -20.71 -11.85 -37.52
CA LYS A 208 -19.71 -12.19 -38.56
C LYS A 208 -18.28 -11.96 -38.01
N GLN A 209 -17.50 -13.01 -37.93
CA GLN A 209 -16.12 -13.00 -37.49
C GLN A 209 -15.18 -12.79 -38.67
N ASN A 210 -15.08 -11.58 -39.18
CA ASN A 210 -14.20 -11.20 -40.27
C ASN A 210 -13.02 -10.36 -39.78
N LEU A 211 -12.02 -10.15 -40.63
CA LEU A 211 -10.83 -9.37 -40.30
C LEU A 211 -11.18 -7.94 -39.92
N VAL A 212 -12.19 -7.32 -40.51
CA VAL A 212 -12.60 -5.95 -40.26
C VAL A 212 -13.10 -5.84 -38.81
N ASN A 213 -13.97 -6.73 -38.35
CA ASN A 213 -14.46 -6.74 -36.96
C ASN A 213 -13.32 -6.98 -35.96
N LEU A 214 -12.34 -7.83 -36.29
CA LEU A 214 -11.15 -8.05 -35.45
C LEU A 214 -10.35 -6.77 -35.33
N ILE A 215 -10.10 -6.04 -36.41
CA ILE A 215 -9.38 -4.76 -36.41
C ILE A 215 -10.12 -3.72 -35.59
N ILE A 216 -11.44 -3.60 -35.73
CA ILE A 216 -12.27 -2.68 -34.95
C ILE A 216 -12.17 -2.98 -33.46
N VAL A 217 -12.27 -4.26 -33.05
CA VAL A 217 -12.15 -4.66 -31.66
C VAL A 217 -10.74 -4.35 -31.11
N ILE A 218 -9.69 -4.64 -31.85
CA ILE A 218 -8.31 -4.32 -31.45
C ILE A 218 -8.15 -2.80 -31.27
N PHE A 219 -8.59 -2.01 -32.23
CA PHE A 219 -8.51 -0.55 -32.19
C PHE A 219 -9.25 0.01 -30.95
N PHE A 220 -10.46 -0.50 -30.71
CA PHE A 220 -11.26 -0.11 -29.54
C PHE A 220 -10.58 -0.49 -28.22
N LEU A 221 -10.05 -1.69 -28.09
CA LEU A 221 -9.37 -2.16 -26.88
C LEU A 221 -8.06 -1.38 -26.61
N VAL A 222 -7.31 -1.04 -27.68
CA VAL A 222 -6.11 -0.19 -27.54
C VAL A 222 -6.51 1.21 -27.08
N SER A 223 -7.59 1.79 -27.64
CA SER A 223 -8.11 3.09 -27.20
C SER A 223 -8.51 3.07 -25.72
N LEU A 224 -9.13 1.98 -25.29
CA LEU A 224 -9.51 1.79 -23.88
C LEU A 224 -8.28 1.64 -22.97
N CYS A 225 -7.25 0.91 -23.40
CA CYS A 225 -5.97 0.83 -22.69
C CYS A 225 -5.33 2.22 -22.49
N ILE A 226 -5.37 3.08 -23.51
CA ILE A 226 -4.87 4.47 -23.42
C ILE A 226 -5.67 5.27 -22.38
N LEU A 227 -7.01 5.20 -22.45
CA LEU A 227 -7.90 5.92 -21.53
C LEU A 227 -7.77 5.47 -20.07
N CYS A 228 -7.43 4.19 -19.84
CA CYS A 228 -7.23 3.58 -18.51
C CYS A 228 -5.77 3.58 -18.05
N GLY A 229 -4.85 4.26 -18.74
CA GLY A 229 -3.44 4.37 -18.33
C GLY A 229 -2.65 3.06 -18.39
N TRP A 230 -3.01 2.10 -19.26
CA TRP A 230 -2.31 0.82 -19.43
C TRP A 230 -2.19 -0.01 -18.14
N THR A 231 -3.21 0.02 -17.28
CA THR A 231 -3.20 -0.76 -16.04
C THR A 231 -3.08 -2.27 -16.32
N PRO A 232 -2.42 -3.05 -15.44
CA PRO A 232 -2.20 -4.48 -15.64
C PRO A 232 -3.48 -5.28 -15.88
N SER A 233 -4.57 -4.93 -15.20
CA SER A 233 -5.89 -5.57 -15.35
C SER A 233 -6.45 -5.40 -16.75
N VAL A 234 -6.35 -4.17 -17.30
CA VAL A 234 -6.86 -3.83 -18.64
C VAL A 234 -6.01 -4.50 -19.73
N ILE A 235 -4.68 -4.47 -19.61
CA ILE A 235 -3.76 -5.15 -20.56
C ILE A 235 -4.06 -6.63 -20.60
N ARG A 236 -4.19 -7.29 -19.44
CA ARG A 236 -4.49 -8.72 -19.36
C ARG A 236 -5.83 -9.06 -20.06
N ALA A 237 -6.89 -8.35 -19.67
CA ALA A 237 -8.23 -8.62 -20.18
C ALA A 237 -8.31 -8.35 -21.70
N SER A 238 -7.77 -7.24 -22.18
CA SER A 238 -7.72 -6.87 -23.60
C SER A 238 -6.90 -7.90 -24.40
N GLY A 239 -5.72 -8.28 -23.90
CA GLY A 239 -4.87 -9.28 -24.55
C GLY A 239 -5.54 -10.64 -24.68
N MET A 240 -6.21 -11.13 -23.63
CA MET A 240 -6.96 -12.39 -23.67
C MET A 240 -8.13 -12.33 -24.65
N ILE A 241 -8.86 -11.21 -24.72
CA ILE A 241 -9.98 -11.04 -25.66
C ILE A 241 -9.45 -10.98 -27.10
N ILE A 242 -8.37 -10.25 -27.36
CA ILE A 242 -7.75 -10.19 -28.69
C ILE A 242 -7.35 -11.61 -29.14
N LEU A 243 -6.68 -12.37 -28.27
CA LEU A 243 -6.29 -13.76 -28.58
C LEU A 243 -7.51 -14.66 -28.83
N LYS A 244 -8.57 -14.49 -28.01
CA LYS A 244 -9.84 -15.23 -28.24
C LYS A 244 -10.46 -14.89 -29.59
N LYS A 245 -10.54 -13.61 -29.96
CA LYS A 245 -11.10 -13.17 -31.23
C LYS A 245 -10.25 -13.61 -32.43
N TYR A 246 -8.93 -13.53 -32.28
CA TYR A 246 -8.02 -14.05 -33.33
C TYR A 246 -8.16 -15.57 -33.52
N ALA A 247 -8.27 -16.32 -32.40
CA ALA A 247 -8.47 -17.76 -32.48
C ALA A 247 -9.76 -18.12 -33.24
N VAL A 248 -10.86 -17.40 -32.93
CA VAL A 248 -12.13 -17.61 -33.64
C VAL A 248 -12.06 -17.20 -35.12
N TYR A 249 -11.40 -16.06 -35.42
CA TYR A 249 -11.17 -15.61 -36.81
C TYR A 249 -10.39 -16.64 -37.64
N ARG A 250 -9.44 -17.38 -37.02
CA ARG A 250 -8.57 -18.36 -37.65
C ARG A 250 -9.06 -19.81 -37.49
N ASP A 251 -10.26 -20.01 -36.95
CA ASP A 251 -10.81 -21.35 -36.60
C ASP A 251 -9.87 -22.19 -35.72
N LEU A 252 -9.12 -21.53 -34.83
CA LEU A 252 -8.22 -22.16 -33.87
C LEU A 252 -8.94 -22.44 -32.56
N ARG A 253 -8.52 -23.50 -31.86
CA ARG A 253 -9.01 -23.79 -30.51
C ARG A 253 -8.41 -22.77 -29.50
N TYR A 254 -9.28 -22.06 -28.79
CA TYR A 254 -8.89 -21.14 -27.72
C TYR A 254 -8.79 -21.89 -26.39
N ASP A 255 -7.65 -21.74 -25.69
CA ASP A 255 -7.46 -22.19 -24.32
C ASP A 255 -7.12 -21.00 -23.43
N SER A 256 -8.01 -20.72 -22.46
CA SER A 256 -7.90 -19.53 -21.60
C SER A 256 -6.61 -19.51 -20.78
N LEU A 257 -6.14 -20.68 -20.32
CA LEU A 257 -4.92 -20.77 -19.51
C LEU A 257 -3.67 -20.50 -20.35
N THR A 258 -3.63 -21.00 -21.58
CA THR A 258 -2.56 -20.70 -22.55
C THR A 258 -2.54 -19.21 -22.91
N ALA A 259 -3.71 -18.61 -23.14
CA ALA A 259 -3.83 -17.17 -23.42
C ALA A 259 -3.36 -16.32 -22.23
N LEU A 260 -3.76 -16.67 -21.00
CA LEU A 260 -3.31 -16.00 -19.78
C LEU A 260 -1.79 -16.09 -19.64
N SER A 261 -1.22 -17.28 -19.86
CA SER A 261 0.23 -17.52 -19.81
C SER A 261 0.98 -16.67 -20.83
N PHE A 262 0.49 -16.59 -22.05
CA PHE A 262 1.12 -15.79 -23.11
C PHE A 262 1.12 -14.30 -22.79
N VAL A 263 -0.02 -13.77 -22.31
CA VAL A 263 -0.13 -12.36 -21.89
C VAL A 263 0.79 -12.07 -20.72
N SER A 264 0.88 -12.97 -19.71
CA SER A 264 1.77 -12.77 -18.55
C SER A 264 3.25 -12.72 -18.95
N ILE A 265 3.69 -13.60 -19.84
CA ILE A 265 5.07 -13.59 -20.35
C ILE A 265 5.38 -12.26 -21.04
N ILE A 266 4.50 -11.77 -21.92
CA ILE A 266 4.71 -10.48 -22.60
C ILE A 266 4.83 -9.34 -21.58
N MET A 267 3.94 -9.29 -20.58
CA MET A 267 3.96 -8.24 -19.57
C MET A 267 5.25 -8.29 -18.74
N MET A 268 5.68 -9.47 -18.29
CA MET A 268 6.91 -9.63 -17.50
C MET A 268 8.18 -9.39 -18.33
N THR A 269 8.18 -9.74 -19.62
CA THR A 269 9.31 -9.44 -20.51
C THR A 269 9.48 -7.93 -20.73
N ARG A 270 8.37 -7.19 -20.79
CA ARG A 270 8.41 -5.74 -20.92
C ARG A 270 8.87 -5.04 -19.62
N ASN A 271 8.36 -5.49 -18.49
CA ASN A 271 8.77 -5.01 -17.17
C ASN A 271 8.82 -6.19 -16.18
N PRO A 272 10.01 -6.73 -15.86
CA PRO A 272 10.13 -7.84 -14.93
C PRO A 272 9.59 -7.55 -13.53
N TYR A 273 9.66 -6.30 -13.08
CA TYR A 273 9.16 -5.88 -11.76
C TYR A 273 7.63 -5.87 -11.64
N ILE A 274 6.89 -6.07 -12.74
CA ILE A 274 5.42 -6.10 -12.72
C ILE A 274 4.86 -7.21 -11.82
N ILE A 275 5.64 -8.25 -11.53
CA ILE A 275 5.28 -9.33 -10.60
C ILE A 275 5.00 -8.83 -9.18
N TYR A 276 5.57 -7.69 -8.79
CA TYR A 276 5.34 -7.05 -7.49
C TYR A 276 4.16 -6.07 -7.49
N ASN A 277 3.51 -5.86 -8.63
CA ASN A 277 2.36 -4.97 -8.73
C ASN A 277 1.09 -5.65 -8.19
N PRO A 278 0.42 -5.10 -7.15
CA PRO A 278 -0.78 -5.70 -6.59
C PRO A 278 -1.92 -5.87 -7.60
N SER A 279 -2.08 -4.92 -8.53
CA SER A 279 -3.10 -5.00 -9.60
C SER A 279 -2.82 -6.17 -10.56
N PHE A 280 -1.54 -6.42 -10.90
CA PHE A 280 -1.15 -7.59 -11.67
C PHE A 280 -1.47 -8.87 -10.90
N GLN A 281 -1.00 -8.99 -9.66
CA GLN A 281 -1.17 -10.19 -8.83
C GLN A 281 -2.66 -10.53 -8.63
N MET A 282 -3.48 -9.58 -8.19
CA MET A 282 -4.92 -9.78 -7.97
C MET A 282 -5.65 -10.14 -9.27
N SER A 283 -5.33 -9.46 -10.36
CA SER A 283 -5.98 -9.67 -11.64
C SER A 283 -5.69 -11.07 -12.21
N PHE A 284 -4.46 -11.55 -12.08
CA PHE A 284 -4.07 -12.90 -12.52
C PHE A 284 -4.62 -13.99 -11.60
N LEU A 285 -4.56 -13.79 -10.28
CA LEU A 285 -5.16 -14.71 -9.31
C LEU A 285 -6.67 -14.85 -9.52
N ALA A 286 -7.39 -13.75 -9.75
CA ALA A 286 -8.83 -13.79 -10.06
C ALA A 286 -9.11 -14.64 -11.33
N ALA A 287 -8.32 -14.46 -12.39
CA ALA A 287 -8.49 -15.27 -13.61
C ALA A 287 -8.20 -16.75 -13.37
N LEU A 288 -7.14 -17.07 -12.62
CA LEU A 288 -6.82 -18.45 -12.24
C LEU A 288 -7.93 -19.06 -11.38
N SER A 289 -8.47 -18.31 -10.42
CA SER A 289 -9.57 -18.74 -9.55
C SER A 289 -10.80 -19.12 -10.37
N ILE A 290 -11.18 -18.30 -11.35
CA ILE A 290 -12.27 -18.59 -12.27
C ILE A 290 -11.99 -19.91 -13.05
N MET A 291 -10.78 -20.07 -13.55
CA MET A 291 -10.42 -21.22 -14.38
C MET A 291 -10.35 -22.54 -13.59
N PHE A 292 -9.90 -22.48 -12.34
CA PHE A 292 -9.69 -23.68 -11.51
C PHE A 292 -10.87 -24.01 -10.59
N ILE A 293 -11.58 -23.03 -10.06
CA ILE A 293 -12.64 -23.25 -9.06
C ILE A 293 -14.01 -23.49 -9.72
N ILE A 294 -14.37 -22.72 -10.76
CA ILE A 294 -15.71 -22.84 -11.39
C ILE A 294 -16.05 -24.29 -11.85
N PRO A 295 -15.12 -25.07 -12.43
CA PRO A 295 -15.43 -26.44 -12.83
C PRO A 295 -15.91 -27.35 -11.68
N HIS A 296 -15.60 -26.97 -10.43
CA HIS A 296 -15.96 -27.73 -9.22
C HIS A 296 -17.24 -27.22 -8.53
N ILE A 297 -17.75 -26.06 -8.98
CA ILE A 297 -19.00 -25.50 -8.45
C ILE A 297 -20.21 -26.24 -9.08
N PRO A 298 -21.22 -26.63 -8.29
CA PRO A 298 -22.41 -27.31 -8.82
C PRO A 298 -23.12 -26.49 -9.90
N LYS A 299 -23.44 -27.11 -11.03
CA LYS A 299 -24.14 -26.49 -12.18
C LYS A 299 -25.52 -25.90 -11.88
N LYS A 300 -26.07 -26.19 -10.69
CA LYS A 300 -27.31 -25.56 -10.20
C LYS A 300 -27.13 -24.10 -9.79
N ILE A 301 -25.90 -23.68 -9.50
CA ILE A 301 -25.56 -22.30 -9.13
C ILE A 301 -25.46 -21.48 -10.42
N PRO A 302 -26.15 -20.34 -10.53
CA PRO A 302 -26.03 -19.45 -11.70
C PRO A 302 -24.58 -19.02 -11.95
N ASP A 303 -24.18 -18.91 -13.20
CA ASP A 303 -22.79 -18.62 -13.61
C ASP A 303 -22.24 -17.35 -12.95
N PHE A 304 -23.05 -16.30 -12.82
CA PHE A 304 -22.61 -15.06 -12.20
C PHE A 304 -22.27 -15.24 -10.72
N LEU A 305 -23.05 -16.03 -9.98
CA LEU A 305 -22.77 -16.38 -8.58
C LEU A 305 -21.54 -17.27 -8.46
N ALA A 306 -21.41 -18.25 -9.37
CA ALA A 306 -20.24 -19.11 -9.42
C ALA A 306 -18.94 -18.30 -9.60
N VAL A 307 -18.97 -17.27 -10.45
CA VAL A 307 -17.82 -16.36 -10.63
C VAL A 307 -17.52 -15.58 -9.36
N ILE A 308 -18.53 -14.99 -8.70
CA ILE A 308 -18.34 -14.24 -7.44
C ILE A 308 -17.72 -15.14 -6.36
N ILE A 309 -18.27 -16.34 -6.18
CA ILE A 309 -17.76 -17.32 -5.19
C ILE A 309 -16.32 -17.70 -5.52
N ALA A 310 -16.03 -18.06 -6.77
CA ALA A 310 -14.71 -18.48 -7.19
C ALA A 310 -13.64 -17.40 -6.99
N VAL A 311 -13.96 -16.16 -7.34
CA VAL A 311 -13.04 -15.02 -7.19
C VAL A 311 -12.80 -14.70 -5.73
N ASN A 312 -13.87 -14.62 -4.90
CA ASN A 312 -13.72 -14.35 -3.46
C ASN A 312 -12.90 -15.45 -2.78
N MET A 313 -13.20 -16.72 -3.03
CA MET A 313 -12.42 -17.84 -2.45
C MET A 313 -10.95 -17.81 -2.86
N GLY A 314 -10.67 -17.53 -4.12
CA GLY A 314 -9.30 -17.53 -4.62
C GLY A 314 -8.50 -16.30 -4.24
N LEU A 315 -9.13 -15.14 -4.03
CA LEU A 315 -8.44 -13.91 -3.64
C LEU A 315 -8.30 -13.73 -2.13
N LEU A 316 -9.17 -14.34 -1.32
CA LEU A 316 -9.22 -14.13 0.13
C LEU A 316 -7.84 -14.30 0.82
N PRO A 317 -7.05 -15.37 0.60
CA PRO A 317 -5.76 -15.52 1.25
C PRO A 317 -4.79 -14.39 0.89
N TYR A 318 -4.80 -13.96 -0.38
CA TYR A 318 -3.95 -12.86 -0.86
C TYR A 318 -4.43 -11.50 -0.31
N GLN A 319 -5.75 -11.27 -0.21
CA GLN A 319 -6.30 -10.03 0.36
C GLN A 319 -5.91 -9.87 1.83
N VAL A 320 -6.02 -10.94 2.62
CA VAL A 320 -5.57 -10.94 4.01
C VAL A 320 -4.07 -10.65 4.09
N TYR A 321 -3.27 -11.32 3.27
CA TYR A 321 -1.83 -11.08 3.22
C TYR A 321 -1.46 -9.64 2.85
N GLN A 322 -2.12 -9.07 1.83
CA GLN A 322 -1.74 -7.76 1.27
C GLN A 322 -2.36 -6.59 2.04
N PHE A 323 -3.63 -6.70 2.42
CA PHE A 323 -4.43 -5.57 2.95
C PHE A 323 -4.82 -5.71 4.41
N ASN A 324 -4.47 -6.81 5.07
CA ASN A 324 -4.77 -7.08 6.48
C ASN A 324 -6.27 -6.98 6.84
N SER A 325 -7.14 -7.14 5.87
CA SER A 325 -8.57 -7.01 6.09
C SER A 325 -9.37 -7.74 5.02
N PHE A 326 -10.57 -8.15 5.38
CA PHE A 326 -11.55 -8.67 4.43
C PHE A 326 -12.98 -8.28 4.86
N SER A 327 -13.87 -8.23 3.87
CA SER A 327 -15.26 -7.87 4.07
C SER A 327 -16.14 -9.12 4.12
N VAL A 328 -16.95 -9.26 5.17
CA VAL A 328 -17.92 -10.35 5.29
C VAL A 328 -19.09 -10.13 4.35
N THR A 329 -19.49 -8.87 4.16
CA THR A 329 -20.61 -8.49 3.30
C THR A 329 -20.28 -8.57 1.81
N SER A 330 -18.99 -8.79 1.46
CA SER A 330 -18.52 -8.67 0.08
C SER A 330 -19.28 -9.57 -0.90
N ILE A 331 -19.68 -10.78 -0.51
CA ILE A 331 -20.42 -11.67 -1.42
C ILE A 331 -21.78 -11.06 -1.75
N VAL A 332 -22.54 -10.61 -0.74
CA VAL A 332 -23.87 -10.03 -0.92
C VAL A 332 -23.80 -8.69 -1.66
N ALA A 333 -22.89 -7.82 -1.24
CA ALA A 333 -22.68 -6.53 -1.89
C ALA A 333 -22.28 -6.70 -3.37
N ASN A 334 -21.40 -7.64 -3.68
CA ASN A 334 -20.98 -7.92 -5.05
C ASN A 334 -22.13 -8.45 -5.93
N ILE A 335 -23.06 -9.24 -5.39
CA ILE A 335 -24.23 -9.68 -6.15
C ILE A 335 -25.06 -8.48 -6.61
N ILE A 336 -25.28 -7.50 -5.76
CA ILE A 336 -26.16 -6.36 -6.03
C ILE A 336 -25.39 -5.28 -6.81
N VAL A 337 -24.26 -4.80 -6.25
CA VAL A 337 -23.55 -3.62 -6.75
C VAL A 337 -22.88 -3.92 -8.10
N VAL A 338 -22.25 -5.10 -8.27
CA VAL A 338 -21.64 -5.48 -9.56
C VAL A 338 -22.68 -5.68 -10.64
N TYR A 339 -23.86 -6.22 -10.29
CA TYR A 339 -24.94 -6.39 -11.25
C TYR A 339 -25.44 -5.04 -11.77
N ILE A 340 -25.70 -4.07 -10.88
CA ILE A 340 -26.13 -2.72 -11.25
C ILE A 340 -25.03 -2.00 -12.05
N ALA A 341 -23.79 -2.08 -11.61
CA ALA A 341 -22.65 -1.50 -12.33
C ALA A 341 -22.50 -2.10 -13.75
N SER A 342 -22.80 -3.39 -13.92
CA SER A 342 -22.72 -4.06 -15.23
C SER A 342 -23.79 -3.57 -16.22
N ILE A 343 -24.93 -3.06 -15.75
CA ILE A 343 -25.95 -2.41 -16.56
C ILE A 343 -25.58 -0.96 -16.84
N MET A 344 -25.06 -0.25 -15.84
CA MET A 344 -24.67 1.16 -15.95
C MET A 344 -23.51 1.36 -16.93
N LEU A 345 -22.51 0.49 -16.90
CA LEU A 345 -21.28 0.62 -17.68
C LEU A 345 -21.51 0.79 -19.19
N PRO A 346 -22.30 -0.05 -19.89
CA PRO A 346 -22.59 0.16 -21.31
C PRO A 346 -23.28 1.50 -21.60
N ILE A 347 -24.16 1.94 -20.72
CA ILE A 347 -24.89 3.20 -20.88
C ILE A 347 -23.90 4.37 -20.84
N VAL A 348 -23.00 4.41 -19.86
CA VAL A 348 -22.01 5.51 -19.73
C VAL A 348 -20.99 5.47 -20.86
N ILE A 349 -20.62 4.28 -21.35
CA ILE A 349 -19.74 4.17 -22.53
C ILE A 349 -20.41 4.73 -23.80
N VAL A 350 -21.69 4.40 -24.03
CA VAL A 350 -22.43 4.96 -25.16
C VAL A 350 -22.52 6.47 -25.05
N GLN A 351 -22.76 7.01 -23.86
CA GLN A 351 -22.73 8.46 -23.62
C GLN A 351 -21.35 9.06 -23.95
N PHE A 352 -20.26 8.43 -23.53
CA PHE A 352 -18.91 8.88 -23.84
C PHE A 352 -18.63 8.86 -25.35
N VAL A 353 -19.05 7.81 -26.06
CA VAL A 353 -18.92 7.72 -27.52
C VAL A 353 -19.75 8.82 -28.21
N ILE A 354 -21.00 9.07 -27.80
CA ILE A 354 -21.83 10.15 -28.31
C ILE A 354 -21.14 11.50 -28.06
N PHE A 355 -20.58 11.72 -26.85
CA PHE A 355 -19.84 12.93 -26.52
C PHE A 355 -18.59 13.13 -27.43
N ILE A 356 -17.85 12.06 -27.74
CA ILE A 356 -16.71 12.18 -28.67
C ILE A 356 -17.15 12.69 -30.03
N ILE A 357 -18.31 12.21 -30.53
CA ILE A 357 -18.84 12.52 -31.86
C ILE A 357 -19.51 13.90 -31.90
N THR A 358 -20.39 14.18 -30.94
CA THR A 358 -21.27 15.35 -30.97
C THR A 358 -20.77 16.56 -30.16
N GLY A 359 -19.87 16.30 -29.19
CA GLY A 359 -19.47 17.29 -28.18
C GLY A 359 -20.53 17.61 -27.13
N THR A 360 -21.70 16.95 -27.16
CA THR A 360 -22.78 17.17 -26.20
C THR A 360 -22.87 16.04 -25.19
N SER A 361 -23.07 16.38 -23.90
CA SER A 361 -23.19 15.42 -22.81
C SER A 361 -24.67 15.29 -22.39
N ILE A 362 -25.16 14.05 -22.30
CA ILE A 362 -26.47 13.72 -21.74
C ILE A 362 -26.24 13.15 -20.33
N SER A 363 -25.84 14.02 -19.39
CA SER A 363 -25.41 13.60 -18.05
C SER A 363 -26.54 13.21 -17.09
N VAL A 364 -27.80 13.46 -17.42
CA VAL A 364 -28.92 13.23 -16.49
C VAL A 364 -29.05 11.76 -16.08
N PHE A 365 -28.96 10.84 -17.04
CA PHE A 365 -29.06 9.39 -16.78
C PHE A 365 -27.85 8.86 -15.99
N SER A 366 -26.64 9.29 -16.35
CA SER A 366 -25.43 8.83 -15.64
C SER A 366 -25.40 9.38 -14.22
N ASN A 367 -25.88 10.60 -13.97
CA ASN A 367 -25.99 11.16 -12.62
C ASN A 367 -26.94 10.34 -11.76
N ALA A 368 -28.15 10.09 -12.21
CA ALA A 368 -29.16 9.33 -11.47
C ALA A 368 -28.68 7.89 -11.18
N LEU A 369 -28.06 7.22 -12.17
CA LEU A 369 -27.54 5.88 -11.99
C LEU A 369 -26.32 5.83 -11.04
N SER A 370 -25.45 6.83 -11.08
CA SER A 370 -24.29 6.91 -10.19
C SER A 370 -24.74 7.14 -8.75
N GLU A 371 -25.64 8.09 -8.50
CA GLU A 371 -26.19 8.37 -7.18
C GLU A 371 -26.93 7.14 -6.63
N PHE A 372 -27.73 6.46 -7.47
CA PHE A 372 -28.41 5.24 -7.10
C PHE A 372 -27.41 4.12 -6.72
N LEU A 373 -26.32 3.93 -7.48
CA LEU A 373 -25.36 2.89 -7.20
C LEU A 373 -24.56 3.19 -5.93
N ILE A 374 -24.17 4.45 -5.71
CA ILE A 374 -23.51 4.89 -4.48
C ILE A 374 -24.42 4.62 -3.27
N GLU A 375 -25.71 4.97 -3.36
CA GLU A 375 -26.65 4.76 -2.26
C GLU A 375 -26.93 3.28 -2.00
N ILE A 376 -27.07 2.46 -3.05
CA ILE A 376 -27.20 1.01 -2.91
C ILE A 376 -25.95 0.42 -2.24
N ASN A 377 -24.75 0.87 -2.66
CA ASN A 377 -23.52 0.41 -2.02
C ASN A 377 -23.50 0.78 -0.53
N ARG A 378 -23.92 1.99 -0.18
CA ARG A 378 -24.06 2.45 1.20
C ARG A 378 -25.01 1.59 2.02
N ILE A 379 -26.19 1.27 1.47
CA ILE A 379 -27.15 0.37 2.12
C ILE A 379 -26.53 -1.02 2.35
N CYS A 380 -25.70 -1.52 1.40
CA CYS A 380 -25.04 -2.82 1.54
C CYS A 380 -23.95 -2.87 2.62
N THR A 381 -23.53 -1.74 3.19
CA THR A 381 -22.54 -1.76 4.31
C THR A 381 -23.12 -2.36 5.58
N PHE A 382 -24.43 -2.37 5.77
CA PHE A 382 -25.13 -2.91 6.96
C PHE A 382 -24.48 -2.51 8.29
N ASN A 383 -23.81 -1.38 8.36
CA ASN A 383 -22.98 -0.95 9.50
C ASN A 383 -21.95 -2.00 9.97
N THR A 384 -21.51 -2.89 9.09
CA THR A 384 -20.45 -3.86 9.40
C THR A 384 -19.09 -3.29 9.05
N ASP A 385 -18.15 -3.41 9.97
CA ASP A 385 -16.76 -3.07 9.70
C ASP A 385 -16.04 -4.23 9.01
N MET A 386 -14.92 -3.90 8.35
CA MET A 386 -14.03 -4.92 7.82
C MET A 386 -13.42 -5.70 8.97
N ILE A 387 -13.33 -7.01 8.82
CA ILE A 387 -12.57 -7.83 9.76
C ILE A 387 -11.09 -7.57 9.51
N LYS A 388 -10.40 -7.06 10.52
CA LYS A 388 -8.95 -6.92 10.53
C LYS A 388 -8.32 -8.28 10.78
N ALA A 389 -7.27 -8.59 10.07
CA ALA A 389 -6.61 -9.88 10.17
C ALA A 389 -5.09 -9.72 10.13
N ILE A 390 -4.42 -10.46 10.97
CA ILE A 390 -2.96 -10.58 10.94
C ILE A 390 -2.53 -11.16 9.60
N SER A 391 -1.48 -10.59 9.00
CA SER A 391 -0.90 -11.16 7.77
C SER A 391 -0.28 -12.52 8.04
N PRO A 392 -0.65 -13.55 7.28
CA PRO A 392 0.09 -14.80 7.32
C PRO A 392 1.50 -14.60 6.75
N PRO A 393 2.51 -15.35 7.19
CA PRO A 393 3.81 -15.32 6.55
C PRO A 393 3.72 -15.79 5.10
N PHE A 394 4.62 -15.29 4.25
CA PHE A 394 4.58 -15.56 2.81
C PHE A 394 4.59 -17.06 2.45
N TRP A 395 5.38 -17.87 3.17
CA TRP A 395 5.42 -19.31 2.95
C TRP A 395 4.06 -20.00 3.19
N PHE A 396 3.28 -19.51 4.17
CA PHE A 396 1.94 -20.02 4.47
C PHE A 396 0.96 -19.68 3.34
N LEU A 397 1.03 -18.47 2.79
CA LEU A 397 0.25 -18.07 1.61
C LEU A 397 0.55 -18.99 0.43
N VAL A 398 1.83 -19.27 0.16
CA VAL A 398 2.25 -20.20 -0.90
C VAL A 398 1.72 -21.60 -0.64
N ALA A 399 1.82 -22.09 0.60
CA ALA A 399 1.33 -23.42 0.99
C ALA A 399 -0.18 -23.55 0.77
N ILE A 400 -0.99 -22.56 1.15
CA ILE A 400 -2.45 -22.57 0.90
C ILE A 400 -2.77 -22.69 -0.58
N TYR A 401 -2.09 -21.91 -1.44
CA TYR A 401 -2.33 -21.98 -2.88
C TYR A 401 -1.88 -23.32 -3.49
N LEU A 402 -0.76 -23.89 -3.04
CA LEU A 402 -0.30 -25.22 -3.50
C LEU A 402 -1.27 -26.31 -3.07
N ILE A 403 -1.75 -26.29 -1.82
CA ILE A 403 -2.76 -27.24 -1.30
C ILE A 403 -4.07 -27.08 -2.10
N GLY A 404 -4.54 -25.86 -2.30
CA GLY A 404 -5.72 -25.59 -3.12
C GLY A 404 -5.59 -26.11 -4.55
N ALA A 405 -4.46 -25.84 -5.22
CA ALA A 405 -4.17 -26.35 -6.54
C ALA A 405 -4.12 -27.89 -6.60
N PHE A 406 -3.56 -28.51 -5.57
CA PHE A 406 -3.53 -29.97 -5.44
C PHE A 406 -4.95 -30.55 -5.31
N ILE A 407 -5.79 -30.01 -4.42
CA ILE A 407 -7.18 -30.46 -4.19
C ILE A 407 -8.03 -30.30 -5.45
N LEU A 408 -7.84 -29.22 -6.18
CA LEU A 408 -8.57 -28.92 -7.43
C LEU A 408 -8.00 -29.66 -8.64
N SER A 409 -6.94 -30.51 -8.46
CA SER A 409 -6.31 -31.22 -9.56
C SER A 409 -7.06 -32.51 -9.92
N GLU A 410 -7.05 -32.87 -11.22
CA GLU A 410 -7.53 -34.18 -11.69
C GLU A 410 -6.80 -35.34 -11.01
N PHE A 411 -5.55 -35.14 -10.63
CA PHE A 411 -4.73 -36.14 -9.94
C PHE A 411 -5.32 -36.49 -8.56
N PHE A 412 -5.74 -35.51 -7.79
CA PHE A 412 -6.38 -35.71 -6.48
C PHE A 412 -7.70 -36.48 -6.66
N TYR A 413 -8.52 -36.12 -7.64
CA TYR A 413 -9.74 -36.85 -7.97
C TYR A 413 -9.47 -38.31 -8.34
N LEU A 414 -8.45 -38.58 -9.15
CA LEU A 414 -8.05 -39.94 -9.52
C LEU A 414 -7.53 -40.75 -8.31
N LEU A 415 -6.79 -40.11 -7.38
CA LEU A 415 -6.36 -40.74 -6.14
C LEU A 415 -7.54 -41.20 -5.29
N LEU A 416 -8.53 -40.34 -5.14
CA LEU A 416 -9.75 -40.66 -4.38
C LEU A 416 -10.54 -41.80 -5.00
N SER A 417 -10.71 -41.77 -6.32
CA SER A 417 -11.47 -42.78 -7.07
C SER A 417 -10.80 -44.17 -7.06
N ARG A 418 -9.45 -44.20 -7.20
CA ARG A 418 -8.69 -45.47 -7.23
C ARG A 418 -8.58 -46.15 -5.86
N LYS A 419 -8.41 -45.37 -4.78
CA LYS A 419 -8.20 -45.92 -3.42
C LYS A 419 -9.48 -46.17 -2.66
N LYS A 420 -10.66 -45.89 -3.22
CA LYS A 420 -11.96 -45.97 -2.55
C LYS A 420 -11.98 -45.21 -1.20
N ILE A 421 -11.09 -44.21 -1.09
CA ILE A 421 -11.04 -43.34 0.10
C ILE A 421 -12.31 -42.49 0.07
N LYS A 422 -13.11 -42.54 1.11
CA LYS A 422 -14.25 -41.65 1.23
C LYS A 422 -13.72 -40.22 1.17
N SER A 423 -14.26 -39.41 0.28
CA SER A 423 -13.84 -38.00 0.06
C SER A 423 -13.75 -37.20 1.38
N ILE A 424 -14.56 -37.58 2.36
CA ILE A 424 -14.60 -36.95 3.68
C ILE A 424 -13.25 -37.03 4.41
N TYR A 425 -12.54 -38.18 4.32
CA TYR A 425 -11.22 -38.32 4.98
C TYR A 425 -10.16 -37.44 4.34
N ALA A 426 -10.22 -37.23 3.01
CA ALA A 426 -9.29 -36.34 2.32
C ALA A 426 -9.53 -34.90 2.69
N TYR A 427 -10.78 -34.44 2.78
CA TYR A 427 -11.10 -33.09 3.24
C TYR A 427 -10.72 -32.89 4.71
N VAL A 428 -11.00 -33.86 5.60
CA VAL A 428 -10.62 -33.79 7.02
C VAL A 428 -9.10 -33.72 7.17
N SER A 429 -8.33 -34.53 6.43
CA SER A 429 -6.86 -34.47 6.49
C SER A 429 -6.31 -33.14 5.96
N THR A 430 -6.97 -32.53 4.96
CA THR A 430 -6.59 -31.22 4.46
C THR A 430 -6.88 -30.12 5.48
N ILE A 431 -8.04 -30.16 6.15
CA ILE A 431 -8.38 -29.20 7.21
C ILE A 431 -7.37 -29.34 8.38
N LEU A 432 -7.04 -30.56 8.78
CA LEU A 432 -6.01 -30.80 9.79
C LEU A 432 -4.65 -30.27 9.38
N LEU A 433 -4.23 -30.49 8.12
CA LEU A 433 -2.97 -29.95 7.61
C LEU A 433 -2.96 -28.41 7.64
N ILE A 434 -4.03 -27.77 7.21
CA ILE A 434 -4.16 -26.31 7.26
C ILE A 434 -4.13 -25.83 8.71
N SER A 435 -4.81 -26.51 9.64
CA SER A 435 -4.80 -26.16 11.06
C SER A 435 -3.39 -26.27 11.67
N ILE A 436 -2.63 -27.34 11.36
CA ILE A 436 -1.26 -27.50 11.79
C ILE A 436 -0.37 -26.40 11.21
N LEU A 437 -0.51 -26.10 9.92
CA LEU A 437 0.24 -25.02 9.28
C LEU A 437 -0.10 -23.66 9.90
N THR A 438 -1.35 -23.44 10.31
CA THR A 438 -1.77 -22.21 10.98
C THR A 438 -1.09 -22.06 12.34
N THR A 439 -1.03 -23.12 13.16
CA THR A 439 -0.32 -23.06 14.45
C THR A 439 1.18 -22.82 14.31
N ILE A 440 1.79 -23.34 13.24
CA ILE A 440 3.21 -23.08 12.93
C ILE A 440 3.43 -21.65 12.42
N ALA A 441 2.48 -21.13 11.63
CA ALA A 441 2.60 -19.80 11.02
C ALA A 441 2.39 -18.66 12.02
N PHE A 442 1.62 -18.90 13.07
CA PHE A 442 1.28 -17.91 14.09
C PHE A 442 1.68 -18.45 15.47
N PRO A 443 2.98 -18.45 15.80
CA PRO A 443 3.44 -18.86 17.11
C PRO A 443 2.92 -17.87 18.17
N ASN A 444 2.46 -18.41 19.29
CA ASN A 444 1.81 -17.63 20.33
C ASN A 444 2.79 -16.84 21.23
N LYS A 445 4.13 -16.93 21.04
CA LYS A 445 5.10 -16.28 21.93
C LYS A 445 6.34 -15.79 21.20
N PHE A 446 6.69 -14.54 21.45
CA PHE A 446 8.03 -14.01 21.17
C PHE A 446 8.96 -14.52 22.29
N LYS A 447 10.15 -15.01 21.93
CA LYS A 447 11.09 -15.57 22.93
C LYS A 447 11.93 -14.52 23.62
N GLU A 448 12.08 -13.34 23.03
CA GLU A 448 12.98 -12.26 23.46
C GLU A 448 12.24 -10.91 23.41
N ALA A 449 12.68 -9.98 24.25
CA ALA A 449 12.16 -8.64 24.22
C ALA A 449 12.71 -7.91 22.99
N GLU A 450 11.81 -7.30 22.22
CA GLU A 450 12.14 -6.49 21.06
C GLU A 450 11.59 -5.08 21.24
N ILE A 451 12.43 -4.07 21.03
CA ILE A 451 12.02 -2.65 21.04
C ILE A 451 12.24 -2.10 19.64
N VAL A 452 11.17 -1.63 19.02
CA VAL A 452 11.21 -1.09 17.65
C VAL A 452 10.82 0.39 17.67
N PHE A 453 11.75 1.24 17.25
CA PHE A 453 11.48 2.63 16.91
C PHE A 453 10.88 2.65 15.51
N VAL A 454 9.56 2.74 15.44
CA VAL A 454 8.80 2.64 14.20
C VAL A 454 8.96 3.91 13.38
N ASP A 455 9.20 3.77 12.09
CA ASP A 455 9.23 4.92 11.19
C ASP A 455 7.81 5.39 10.86
N VAL A 456 7.39 6.43 11.53
CA VAL A 456 6.08 7.10 11.35
C VAL A 456 6.17 8.36 10.49
N GLY A 457 7.35 8.65 9.94
CA GLY A 457 7.71 9.93 9.35
C GLY A 457 8.14 10.93 10.43
N GLN A 458 7.63 12.16 10.39
CA GLN A 458 7.89 13.10 11.48
C GLN A 458 7.01 12.75 12.68
N GLY A 459 7.63 12.47 13.84
CA GLY A 459 6.98 12.07 15.08
C GLY A 459 7.61 10.85 15.73
N ASP A 460 7.21 10.54 16.96
CA ASP A 460 7.72 9.43 17.75
C ASP A 460 6.76 8.25 17.80
N CYS A 461 7.32 7.05 17.75
CA CYS A 461 6.59 5.82 18.04
C CYS A 461 7.55 4.71 18.42
N VAL A 462 7.42 4.18 19.63
CA VAL A 462 8.21 3.06 20.13
C VAL A 462 7.29 1.88 20.42
N HIS A 463 7.52 0.76 19.74
CA HIS A 463 6.80 -0.49 19.96
C HIS A 463 7.64 -1.47 20.76
N ILE A 464 7.15 -1.87 21.92
CA ILE A 464 7.77 -2.84 22.83
C ILE A 464 7.00 -4.13 22.70
N LYS A 465 7.70 -5.20 22.35
CA LYS A 465 7.16 -6.55 22.25
C LYS A 465 7.82 -7.45 23.29
N VAL A 466 7.04 -8.08 24.12
CA VAL A 466 7.52 -9.01 25.14
C VAL A 466 6.52 -10.12 25.30
N GLU A 467 6.95 -11.36 25.06
CA GLU A 467 6.04 -12.50 25.06
C GLU A 467 4.81 -12.28 24.18
N ASP A 468 3.61 -12.20 24.78
CA ASP A 468 2.34 -11.92 24.09
C ASP A 468 1.88 -10.47 24.28
N ILE A 469 2.67 -9.63 24.97
CA ILE A 469 2.32 -8.25 25.33
C ILE A 469 2.92 -7.27 24.34
N ASN A 470 2.11 -6.34 23.86
CA ASN A 470 2.48 -5.29 22.93
C ASN A 470 2.15 -3.91 23.52
N ILE A 471 3.15 -3.06 23.63
CA ILE A 471 3.01 -1.71 24.17
C ILE A 471 3.47 -0.70 23.13
N LEU A 472 2.72 0.40 22.99
CA LEU A 472 3.16 1.54 22.21
C LEU A 472 3.42 2.72 23.13
N ILE A 473 4.59 3.36 22.96
CA ILE A 473 4.87 4.67 23.51
C ILE A 473 4.90 5.64 22.33
N ASP A 474 3.98 6.59 22.34
CA ASP A 474 3.63 7.48 21.23
C ASP A 474 3.20 6.76 19.96
N GLY A 475 2.65 7.46 18.99
CA GLY A 475 2.11 6.89 17.78
C GLY A 475 2.30 7.74 16.53
N GLY A 476 3.15 8.75 16.60
CA GLY A 476 3.29 9.69 15.51
C GLY A 476 2.01 10.45 15.19
N GLY A 477 2.01 11.15 14.08
CA GLY A 477 0.81 11.83 13.60
C GLY A 477 1.13 12.93 12.59
N SER A 478 0.15 13.26 11.76
CA SER A 478 0.25 14.33 10.78
C SER A 478 -1.11 14.99 10.60
N THR A 479 -1.13 16.29 10.32
CA THR A 479 -2.38 17.02 10.00
C THR A 479 -2.96 16.61 8.65
N ASN A 480 -2.11 16.16 7.72
CA ASN A 480 -2.46 15.88 6.32
C ASN A 480 -2.57 14.40 5.99
N TYR A 481 -2.26 13.51 6.95
CA TYR A 481 -2.16 12.08 6.71
C TYR A 481 -2.53 11.27 7.95
N HIS A 482 -3.22 10.15 7.78
CA HIS A 482 -3.61 9.24 8.85
C HIS A 482 -2.49 8.25 9.16
N VAL A 483 -1.58 8.60 10.08
CA VAL A 483 -0.41 7.78 10.46
C VAL A 483 -0.85 6.47 11.12
N GLY A 484 -1.79 6.53 12.06
CA GLY A 484 -2.31 5.34 12.74
C GLY A 484 -2.91 4.33 11.78
N LYS A 485 -3.77 4.78 10.86
CA LYS A 485 -4.46 3.90 9.89
C LYS A 485 -3.55 3.40 8.77
N ASN A 486 -2.64 4.24 8.26
CA ASN A 486 -1.90 3.94 7.04
C ASN A 486 -0.48 3.43 7.27
N ILE A 487 0.09 3.65 8.47
CA ILE A 487 1.44 3.17 8.83
C ILE A 487 1.36 2.19 10.00
N LEU A 488 0.83 2.61 11.16
CA LEU A 488 0.89 1.79 12.37
C LEU A 488 0.02 0.53 12.30
N MET A 489 -1.25 0.67 11.88
CA MET A 489 -2.13 -0.49 11.76
C MET A 489 -1.59 -1.55 10.79
N PRO A 490 -1.13 -1.21 9.55
CA PRO A 490 -0.47 -2.18 8.69
C PRO A 490 0.80 -2.77 9.29
N TYR A 491 1.64 -1.95 9.95
CA TYR A 491 2.84 -2.42 10.62
C TYR A 491 2.52 -3.47 11.69
N LEU A 492 1.58 -3.17 12.59
CA LEU A 492 1.16 -4.07 13.66
C LEU A 492 0.62 -5.40 13.11
N LEU A 493 -0.38 -5.33 12.23
CA LEU A 493 -1.02 -6.51 11.66
C LEU A 493 -0.06 -7.37 10.82
N LYS A 494 0.89 -6.76 10.13
CA LYS A 494 1.91 -7.48 9.36
C LYS A 494 2.98 -8.14 10.24
N ASN A 495 3.15 -7.64 11.45
CA ASN A 495 4.08 -8.20 12.43
C ASN A 495 3.37 -9.06 13.50
N GLY A 496 2.15 -9.51 13.22
CA GLY A 496 1.45 -10.47 14.04
C GLY A 496 0.69 -9.86 15.23
N VAL A 497 0.52 -8.55 15.28
CA VAL A 497 -0.11 -7.83 16.39
C VAL A 497 -1.49 -7.35 15.99
N SER A 498 -2.53 -7.88 16.61
CA SER A 498 -3.93 -7.47 16.37
C SER A 498 -4.44 -6.45 17.37
N GLU A 499 -3.83 -6.37 18.54
CA GLU A 499 -4.23 -5.50 19.64
C GLU A 499 -2.99 -5.00 20.40
N ILE A 500 -3.05 -3.77 20.88
CA ILE A 500 -2.07 -3.14 21.77
C ILE A 500 -2.64 -3.15 23.17
N ASP A 501 -1.95 -3.85 24.10
CA ASP A 501 -2.39 -4.01 25.48
C ASP A 501 -2.34 -2.67 26.25
N LEU A 502 -1.33 -1.87 25.98
CA LEU A 502 -1.11 -0.56 26.61
C LEU A 502 -0.51 0.43 25.60
N ALA A 503 -1.18 1.55 25.40
CA ALA A 503 -0.64 2.70 24.72
C ALA A 503 -0.32 3.80 25.75
N ILE A 504 0.83 4.44 25.60
CA ILE A 504 1.26 5.54 26.47
C ILE A 504 1.61 6.73 25.57
N ALA A 505 1.09 7.91 25.88
CA ALA A 505 1.52 9.14 25.22
C ALA A 505 2.44 9.93 26.15
N THR A 506 3.60 10.35 25.63
CA THR A 506 4.52 11.23 26.34
C THR A 506 3.88 12.60 26.58
N HIS A 507 3.17 13.13 25.58
CA HIS A 507 2.39 14.35 25.62
C HIS A 507 1.37 14.41 24.47
N MET A 508 0.58 15.49 24.35
CA MET A 508 -0.60 15.55 23.48
C MET A 508 -0.35 16.21 22.11
N HIS A 509 0.89 16.50 21.73
CA HIS A 509 1.16 17.01 20.39
C HIS A 509 0.76 16.03 19.30
N THR A 510 0.41 16.58 18.14
CA THR A 510 -0.13 15.80 17.01
C THR A 510 0.81 14.69 16.58
N ASP A 511 2.10 14.94 16.53
CA ASP A 511 3.15 14.01 16.07
C ASP A 511 3.57 12.95 17.13
N HIS A 512 2.86 12.90 18.25
CA HIS A 512 2.98 11.87 19.30
C HIS A 512 1.67 11.14 19.54
N TYR A 513 0.55 11.89 19.68
CA TYR A 513 -0.73 11.34 20.14
C TYR A 513 -1.69 10.94 19.03
N LYS A 514 -1.69 11.64 17.87
CA LYS A 514 -2.75 11.47 16.86
C LYS A 514 -2.81 10.05 16.30
N GLY A 515 -1.66 9.41 16.06
CA GLY A 515 -1.62 8.03 15.59
C GLY A 515 -2.20 7.04 16.59
N LEU A 516 -1.96 7.24 17.90
CA LEU A 516 -2.59 6.43 18.95
C LEU A 516 -4.12 6.62 18.94
N LYS A 517 -4.59 7.87 18.84
CA LYS A 517 -6.03 8.15 18.73
C LYS A 517 -6.68 7.43 17.54
N GLU A 518 -6.03 7.44 16.38
CA GLU A 518 -6.50 6.73 15.20
C GLU A 518 -6.57 5.21 15.42
N LEU A 519 -5.61 4.61 16.16
CA LEU A 519 -5.64 3.19 16.53
C LEU A 519 -6.76 2.88 17.55
N ILE A 520 -7.06 3.81 18.48
CA ILE A 520 -8.20 3.71 19.40
C ILE A 520 -9.51 3.71 18.63
N ASP A 521 -9.67 4.65 17.71
CA ASP A 521 -10.87 4.76 16.85
C ASP A 521 -11.07 3.49 16.01
N GLU A 522 -9.98 2.80 15.68
CA GLU A 522 -10.00 1.51 14.99
C GLU A 522 -10.16 0.30 15.94
N GLY A 523 -10.25 0.51 17.26
CA GLY A 523 -10.43 -0.57 18.25
C GLY A 523 -9.23 -1.49 18.39
N MET A 524 -8.00 -0.99 18.14
CA MET A 524 -6.76 -1.77 18.27
C MET A 524 -6.01 -1.53 19.58
N VAL A 525 -6.50 -0.66 20.46
CA VAL A 525 -5.84 -0.31 21.73
C VAL A 525 -6.74 -0.69 22.87
N GLY A 526 -6.27 -1.57 23.76
CA GLY A 526 -7.01 -2.01 24.93
C GLY A 526 -7.02 -0.97 26.07
N LYS A 527 -5.89 -0.30 26.31
CA LYS A 527 -5.73 0.71 27.35
C LYS A 527 -4.82 1.85 26.91
N ILE A 528 -5.20 3.08 27.23
CA ILE A 528 -4.36 4.25 27.01
C ILE A 528 -4.07 4.98 28.32
N GLU A 529 -2.83 5.46 28.45
CA GLU A 529 -2.38 6.31 29.55
C GLU A 529 -1.75 7.59 28.98
N VAL A 530 -2.08 8.70 29.57
CA VAL A 530 -1.58 10.03 29.16
C VAL A 530 -1.27 10.85 30.40
N GLY A 531 -0.28 11.72 30.33
CA GLY A 531 0.03 12.64 31.41
C GLY A 531 0.57 11.98 32.66
N LEU A 532 1.37 10.96 32.49
CA LEU A 532 1.99 10.24 33.59
C LEU A 532 3.03 11.10 34.28
N VAL A 533 3.18 10.89 35.59
CA VAL A 533 4.16 11.56 36.46
C VAL A 533 5.09 10.55 37.11
N ALA A 534 6.23 11.02 37.60
CA ALA A 534 7.24 10.17 38.23
C ALA A 534 6.68 9.34 39.39
N GLY A 535 7.20 8.14 39.53
CA GLY A 535 6.74 7.14 40.51
C GLY A 535 5.62 6.23 39.99
N LYS A 536 5.06 6.46 38.80
CA LYS A 536 4.17 5.51 38.16
C LYS A 536 4.98 4.45 37.43
N SER A 537 4.73 3.18 37.75
CA SER A 537 5.42 2.03 37.16
C SER A 537 4.43 1.04 36.59
N TYR A 538 4.77 0.48 35.43
CA TYR A 538 4.05 -0.61 34.78
C TYR A 538 4.94 -1.85 34.73
N ARG A 539 4.57 -2.88 35.45
CA ARG A 539 5.23 -4.20 35.34
C ARG A 539 4.59 -4.94 34.18
N VAL A 540 5.32 -5.03 33.08
CA VAL A 540 4.85 -5.65 31.85
C VAL A 540 4.99 -7.16 31.91
N SER A 541 6.15 -7.64 32.38
CA SER A 541 6.44 -9.06 32.63
C SER A 541 7.33 -9.17 33.87
N GLU A 542 7.82 -10.38 34.17
CA GLU A 542 8.81 -10.57 35.26
C GLU A 542 10.09 -9.77 34.96
N ASP A 543 10.47 -9.69 33.69
CA ASP A 543 11.74 -9.11 33.24
C ASP A 543 11.65 -7.66 32.78
N ILE A 544 10.44 -7.09 32.54
CA ILE A 544 10.26 -5.72 32.03
C ILE A 544 9.41 -4.87 32.95
N ILE A 545 9.98 -3.70 33.28
CA ILE A 545 9.31 -2.63 34.03
C ILE A 545 9.48 -1.32 33.25
N ILE A 546 8.40 -0.58 33.09
CA ILE A 546 8.39 0.77 32.53
C ILE A 546 8.12 1.74 33.68
N ASP A 547 9.11 2.52 34.03
CA ASP A 547 9.02 3.52 35.08
C ASP A 547 8.88 4.90 34.47
N THR A 548 7.90 5.70 34.93
CA THR A 548 7.84 7.13 34.65
C THR A 548 8.79 7.85 35.60
N ILE A 549 9.78 8.56 35.03
CA ILE A 549 10.80 9.28 35.80
C ILE A 549 10.62 10.80 35.77
N TRP A 550 9.82 11.34 34.85
CA TRP A 550 9.55 12.77 34.70
C TRP A 550 8.15 12.97 34.09
N PRO A 551 7.43 14.10 34.37
CA PRO A 551 7.73 15.13 35.40
C PRO A 551 7.44 14.64 36.81
N ILE A 552 8.02 15.29 37.82
CA ILE A 552 7.78 14.95 39.23
C ILE A 552 6.33 15.28 39.62
N GLU A 553 5.88 16.48 39.22
CA GLU A 553 4.50 16.92 39.36
C GLU A 553 4.10 17.69 38.09
N ARG A 554 2.85 17.61 37.69
CA ARG A 554 2.34 18.43 36.58
C ARG A 554 1.81 19.75 37.12
N PRO A 555 2.17 20.87 36.46
CA PRO A 555 1.56 22.18 36.75
C PRO A 555 0.05 22.14 36.45
N LYS A 556 -0.75 22.80 37.27
CA LYS A 556 -2.22 22.84 37.11
C LYS A 556 -2.67 23.63 35.87
N ASP A 557 -1.83 24.45 35.32
CA ASP A 557 -2.01 25.26 34.11
C ASP A 557 -1.66 24.51 32.81
N ASP A 558 -0.94 23.39 32.91
CA ASP A 558 -0.68 22.49 31.76
C ASP A 558 -1.89 21.55 31.52
N ILE A 559 -3.07 22.16 31.29
CA ILE A 559 -4.34 21.45 31.15
C ILE A 559 -4.35 20.53 29.92
N ASN A 560 -3.70 20.94 28.83
CA ASN A 560 -3.67 20.23 27.58
C ASN A 560 -2.53 19.21 27.50
N GLN A 561 -1.62 19.19 28.49
CA GLN A 561 -0.46 18.28 28.52
C GLN A 561 0.42 18.41 27.27
N ASP A 562 0.58 19.60 26.73
CA ASP A 562 1.26 19.89 25.47
C ASP A 562 2.57 20.71 25.64
N GLU A 563 3.01 20.98 26.89
CA GLU A 563 4.28 21.64 27.12
C GLU A 563 5.47 20.66 27.10
N ASN A 564 6.44 20.89 26.22
CA ASN A 564 7.61 20.02 26.03
C ASN A 564 8.42 19.80 27.31
N LYS A 565 8.59 20.83 28.14
CA LYS A 565 9.28 20.73 29.46
C LYS A 565 8.62 19.77 30.46
N ASN A 566 7.32 19.48 30.26
CA ASN A 566 6.51 18.60 31.11
C ASN A 566 6.22 17.25 30.41
N CYS A 567 6.89 16.96 29.30
CA CYS A 567 6.78 15.70 28.57
C CYS A 567 7.12 14.52 29.49
N SER A 568 6.32 13.45 29.46
CA SER A 568 6.59 12.27 30.28
C SER A 568 7.82 11.54 29.76
N VAL A 569 8.78 11.26 30.65
CA VAL A 569 10.00 10.49 30.35
C VAL A 569 9.87 9.11 30.98
N PHE A 570 10.18 8.10 30.20
CA PHE A 570 10.10 6.71 30.61
C PHE A 570 11.47 6.04 30.65
N MET A 571 11.72 5.27 31.70
CA MET A 571 12.82 4.33 31.79
C MET A 571 12.27 2.92 31.65
N ILE A 572 12.63 2.23 30.58
CA ILE A 572 12.30 0.82 30.35
C ILE A 572 13.47 -0.01 30.88
N ASN A 573 13.20 -0.78 31.89
CA ASN A 573 14.17 -1.68 32.50
C ASN A 573 13.88 -3.10 32.01
N TYR A 574 14.80 -3.72 31.29
CA TYR A 574 14.77 -5.13 30.91
C TYR A 574 16.00 -5.83 31.44
N LYS A 575 15.81 -6.65 32.47
CA LYS A 575 16.93 -7.29 33.21
C LYS A 575 17.96 -6.23 33.63
N ASN A 576 19.17 -6.28 33.05
CA ASN A 576 20.26 -5.32 33.30
C ASN A 576 20.40 -4.25 32.21
N LYS A 577 19.47 -4.14 31.25
CA LYS A 577 19.46 -3.15 30.17
C LYS A 577 18.46 -2.04 30.48
N LYS A 578 18.82 -0.81 30.11
CA LYS A 578 18.00 0.39 30.37
C LYS A 578 17.80 1.18 29.09
N ILE A 579 16.56 1.52 28.78
CA ILE A 579 16.21 2.31 27.63
C ILE A 579 15.42 3.53 28.10
N MET A 580 15.88 4.73 27.73
CA MET A 580 15.23 5.99 28.09
C MET A 580 14.47 6.55 26.88
N ILE A 581 13.18 6.83 27.07
CA ILE A 581 12.31 7.49 26.11
C ILE A 581 11.98 8.88 26.63
N THR A 582 12.42 9.93 25.96
CA THR A 582 12.32 11.32 26.43
C THR A 582 11.18 12.10 25.79
N GLY A 583 10.57 11.58 24.71
CA GLY A 583 9.63 12.38 23.90
C GLY A 583 10.27 13.72 23.50
N ASP A 584 9.52 14.80 23.61
CA ASP A 584 9.96 16.14 23.22
C ASP A 584 10.55 16.97 24.38
N LEU A 585 11.09 16.31 25.42
CA LEU A 585 11.68 17.00 26.56
C LEU A 585 12.72 18.03 26.09
N ASP A 586 12.55 19.28 26.52
CA ASP A 586 13.44 20.40 26.21
C ASP A 586 14.57 20.57 27.25
N GLU A 587 15.54 21.47 26.98
CA GLU A 587 16.68 21.74 27.87
C GLU A 587 16.24 22.25 29.25
N GLU A 588 15.08 22.93 29.38
CA GLU A 588 14.55 23.37 30.67
C GLU A 588 14.11 22.15 31.51
N GLY A 589 13.36 21.23 30.88
CA GLY A 589 12.92 19.99 31.52
C GLY A 589 14.10 19.09 31.89
N GLU A 590 15.09 18.93 30.97
CA GLU A 590 16.32 18.19 31.24
C GLU A 590 17.07 18.72 32.46
N SER A 591 17.25 20.04 32.52
CA SER A 591 17.98 20.67 33.63
C SER A 591 17.31 20.43 34.98
N LYS A 592 15.98 20.53 35.05
CA LYS A 592 15.20 20.24 36.26
C LYS A 592 15.27 18.76 36.65
N MET A 593 15.22 17.87 35.69
CA MET A 593 15.35 16.43 35.90
C MET A 593 16.74 16.06 36.40
N LEU A 594 17.80 16.66 35.83
CA LEU A 594 19.19 16.49 36.28
C LEU A 594 19.40 16.97 37.71
N GLU A 595 18.81 18.10 38.06
CA GLU A 595 18.89 18.63 39.42
C GLU A 595 18.21 17.71 40.43
N TYR A 596 17.03 17.18 40.08
CA TYR A 596 16.26 16.28 40.95
C TYR A 596 16.96 14.97 41.23
N TYR A 597 17.53 14.35 40.17
CA TYR A 597 18.20 13.05 40.26
C TYR A 597 19.71 13.14 40.51
N LYS A 598 20.21 14.33 40.87
CA LYS A 598 21.64 14.57 41.13
C LYS A 598 22.22 13.60 42.14
N GLY A 599 23.31 12.96 41.78
CA GLY A 599 24.02 11.99 42.63
C GLY A 599 23.39 10.60 42.69
N THR A 600 22.46 10.28 41.77
CA THR A 600 21.91 8.94 41.58
C THR A 600 22.35 8.38 40.24
N ASP A 601 22.37 7.07 40.11
CA ASP A 601 22.58 6.39 38.80
C ASP A 601 21.27 6.06 38.08
N LEU A 602 20.17 6.72 38.44
CA LEU A 602 18.83 6.39 37.93
C LEU A 602 18.61 6.84 36.49
N LEU A 603 19.37 7.85 36.02
CA LEU A 603 19.28 8.35 34.65
C LEU A 603 20.14 7.59 33.64
N LYS A 604 21.04 6.72 34.08
CA LYS A 604 21.89 5.93 33.15
C LYS A 604 21.05 5.02 32.28
N ALA A 605 21.33 5.02 30.97
CA ALA A 605 20.64 4.19 30.00
C ALA A 605 21.59 3.69 28.90
N ASP A 606 21.36 2.49 28.38
CA ASP A 606 22.12 1.91 27.27
C ASP A 606 21.66 2.49 25.91
N ILE A 607 20.35 2.73 25.80
CA ILE A 607 19.70 3.30 24.60
C ILE A 607 18.93 4.56 25.01
N LEU A 608 19.13 5.63 24.27
CA LEU A 608 18.42 6.91 24.46
C LEU A 608 17.62 7.26 23.21
N ALA A 609 16.32 7.44 23.34
CA ALA A 609 15.55 8.21 22.35
C ALA A 609 15.95 9.68 22.49
N ILE A 610 16.56 10.22 21.45
CA ILE A 610 17.06 11.60 21.41
C ILE A 610 15.86 12.56 21.39
N GLY A 611 15.80 13.45 22.35
CA GLY A 611 14.64 14.32 22.58
C GLY A 611 14.28 15.22 21.40
N HIS A 612 12.99 15.48 21.24
CA HIS A 612 12.41 16.45 20.33
C HIS A 612 12.94 16.32 18.89
N HIS A 613 12.95 15.09 18.38
CA HIS A 613 13.39 14.74 17.02
C HIS A 613 14.81 15.24 16.67
N GLY A 614 15.66 15.42 17.67
CA GLY A 614 17.00 15.99 17.50
C GLY A 614 17.01 17.52 17.38
N SER A 615 16.10 18.21 18.04
CA SER A 615 16.09 19.68 18.13
C SER A 615 17.37 20.21 18.74
N ARG A 616 17.76 21.43 18.38
CA ARG A 616 18.89 22.15 19.02
C ARG A 616 18.63 22.57 20.46
N TYR A 617 17.36 22.56 20.88
CA TYR A 617 16.90 22.97 22.23
C TYR A 617 16.59 21.77 23.11
N SER A 618 17.12 20.60 22.77
CA SER A 618 17.02 19.37 23.55
C SER A 618 18.37 18.65 23.55
N THR A 619 18.47 17.63 24.35
CA THR A 619 19.64 16.74 24.43
C THR A 619 20.92 17.53 24.72
N SER A 620 20.93 18.18 25.90
CA SER A 620 22.08 18.99 26.37
C SER A 620 23.31 18.11 26.59
N THR A 621 24.50 18.72 26.55
CA THR A 621 25.78 18.01 26.77
C THR A 621 25.83 17.42 28.18
N GLU A 622 25.28 18.12 29.16
CA GLU A 622 25.15 17.69 30.55
C GLU A 622 24.26 16.50 30.70
N PHE A 623 23.11 16.51 29.98
CA PHE A 623 22.17 15.39 29.94
C PHE A 623 22.83 14.14 29.33
N LEU A 624 23.46 14.27 28.18
CA LEU A 624 24.19 13.15 27.55
C LEU A 624 25.31 12.58 28.43
N LYS A 625 25.98 13.44 29.22
CA LYS A 625 27.03 13.00 30.15
C LYS A 625 26.44 12.16 31.29
N GLU A 626 25.28 12.55 31.82
CA GLU A 626 24.65 11.83 32.94
C GLU A 626 24.01 10.50 32.47
N VAL A 627 23.27 10.53 31.34
CA VAL A 627 22.63 9.33 30.76
C VAL A 627 23.68 8.35 30.23
N SER A 628 24.76 8.85 29.61
CA SER A 628 25.87 8.08 29.06
C SER A 628 25.47 6.90 28.17
N PRO A 629 24.62 7.10 27.16
CA PRO A 629 24.07 6.03 26.35
C PRO A 629 25.10 5.50 25.34
N LYS A 630 25.05 4.20 25.05
CA LYS A 630 25.81 3.59 23.96
C LYS A 630 25.16 3.87 22.60
N TYR A 631 23.81 3.83 22.54
CA TYR A 631 23.03 4.04 21.34
C TYR A 631 22.11 5.24 21.51
N GLY A 632 22.06 6.10 20.50
CA GLY A 632 21.09 7.19 20.39
C GLY A 632 20.18 6.99 19.19
N VAL A 633 18.88 7.12 19.37
CA VAL A 633 17.90 7.00 18.29
C VAL A 633 17.19 8.32 18.08
N ILE A 634 17.26 8.87 16.87
CA ILE A 634 16.49 10.04 16.47
C ILE A 634 15.30 9.59 15.63
N GLN A 635 14.10 9.77 16.17
CA GLN A 635 12.87 9.57 15.45
C GLN A 635 12.50 10.84 14.68
N VAL A 636 12.75 10.84 13.40
CA VAL A 636 12.59 12.02 12.54
C VAL A 636 12.25 11.62 11.12
N GLY A 637 11.44 12.41 10.45
CA GLY A 637 11.12 12.28 9.05
C GLY A 637 11.43 13.54 8.25
N LYS A 638 10.94 13.61 7.01
CA LYS A 638 11.08 14.81 6.18
C LYS A 638 10.30 15.97 6.82
N ASN A 639 10.98 17.01 7.23
CA ASN A 639 10.42 18.16 7.93
C ASN A 639 10.96 19.48 7.42
N ASN A 640 10.29 20.59 7.79
CA ASN A 640 10.71 21.95 7.50
C ASN A 640 11.29 22.68 8.74
N TYR A 641 11.44 21.98 9.87
CA TYR A 641 11.94 22.52 11.12
C TYR A 641 13.45 22.53 11.22
N GLY A 642 14.12 21.80 10.29
CA GLY A 642 15.57 21.62 10.29
C GLY A 642 16.05 20.57 11.30
N HIS A 643 15.20 19.62 11.65
CA HIS A 643 15.55 18.48 12.50
C HIS A 643 16.03 17.29 11.65
N PRO A 644 17.00 16.47 12.14
CA PRO A 644 17.80 16.74 13.33
C PRO A 644 18.77 17.90 13.09
N HIS A 645 18.97 18.71 14.11
CA HIS A 645 19.87 19.85 14.02
C HIS A 645 21.34 19.38 14.10
N VAL A 646 22.22 19.98 13.29
CA VAL A 646 23.65 19.61 13.21
C VAL A 646 24.32 19.60 14.59
N LYS A 647 24.05 20.61 15.43
CA LYS A 647 24.60 20.67 16.79
C LYS A 647 24.22 19.47 17.66
N THR A 648 23.02 18.92 17.51
CA THR A 648 22.59 17.75 18.27
C THR A 648 23.34 16.50 17.81
N ILE A 649 23.57 16.39 16.51
CA ILE A 649 24.39 15.32 15.94
C ILE A 649 25.83 15.41 16.47
N GLU A 650 26.44 16.61 16.40
CA GLU A 650 27.80 16.89 16.88
C GLU A 650 27.96 16.53 18.38
N LYS A 651 26.99 16.95 19.25
CA LYS A 651 27.00 16.57 20.67
C LYS A 651 27.03 15.04 20.88
N CYS A 652 26.25 14.29 20.09
CA CYS A 652 26.23 12.82 20.18
C CYS A 652 27.54 12.20 19.68
N GLU A 653 28.10 12.70 18.58
CA GLU A 653 29.38 12.23 18.02
C GLU A 653 30.55 12.49 18.99
N GLU A 654 30.61 13.68 19.61
CA GLU A 654 31.61 14.02 20.63
C GLU A 654 31.59 13.07 21.83
N LYS A 655 30.40 12.51 22.13
CA LYS A 655 30.23 11.49 23.19
C LYS A 655 30.41 10.06 22.71
N CYS A 656 30.82 9.84 21.44
CA CYS A 656 30.98 8.52 20.82
C CYS A 656 29.71 7.67 20.88
N ILE A 657 28.52 8.29 20.81
CA ILE A 657 27.23 7.60 20.78
C ILE A 657 26.99 7.08 19.36
N ILE A 658 26.62 5.81 19.25
CA ILE A 658 26.20 5.23 17.95
C ILE A 658 24.82 5.78 17.62
N LEU A 659 24.77 6.73 16.67
CA LEU A 659 23.57 7.45 16.33
C LEU A 659 22.82 6.78 15.18
N LEU A 660 21.56 6.39 15.41
CA LEU A 660 20.64 5.81 14.45
C LEU A 660 19.48 6.77 14.19
N ARG A 661 19.01 6.87 12.94
CA ARG A 661 17.99 7.87 12.54
C ARG A 661 16.95 7.24 11.64
N ASN A 662 15.65 7.43 11.92
CA ASN A 662 14.59 6.86 11.08
C ASN A 662 14.63 7.40 9.65
N ASP A 663 14.90 8.69 9.40
CA ASP A 663 14.94 9.27 8.04
C ASP A 663 15.97 8.60 7.13
N ILE A 664 17.04 8.07 7.71
CA ILE A 664 18.12 7.35 6.99
C ILE A 664 17.89 5.83 7.02
N HIS A 665 17.62 5.26 8.21
CA HIS A 665 17.67 3.82 8.43
C HIS A 665 16.29 3.13 8.36
N GLY A 666 15.19 3.90 8.24
CA GLY A 666 13.84 3.36 8.42
C GLY A 666 13.58 2.97 9.87
N ALA A 667 12.73 1.98 10.11
CA ALA A 667 12.53 1.46 11.45
C ALA A 667 13.83 0.86 12.02
N ILE A 668 14.02 1.06 13.34
CA ILE A 668 15.22 0.62 14.07
C ILE A 668 14.75 -0.33 15.16
N GLY A 669 15.13 -1.59 15.06
CA GLY A 669 14.82 -2.63 16.05
C GLY A 669 16.00 -2.94 16.95
N PHE A 670 15.77 -3.12 18.25
CA PHE A 670 16.72 -3.63 19.20
C PHE A 670 16.21 -4.95 19.77
N SER A 671 17.00 -6.01 19.63
CA SER A 671 16.82 -7.27 20.33
C SER A 671 17.62 -7.22 21.62
N LEU A 672 16.94 -7.43 22.75
CA LEU A 672 17.54 -7.35 24.08
C LEU A 672 17.84 -8.76 24.58
N GLU A 673 19.08 -9.20 24.39
CA GLU A 673 19.58 -10.45 24.95
C GLU A 673 20.20 -10.22 26.34
N GLU A 674 20.43 -11.30 27.11
CA GLU A 674 20.96 -11.17 28.47
C GLU A 674 22.31 -10.44 28.50
N ASP A 675 23.21 -10.82 27.59
CA ASP A 675 24.60 -10.35 27.61
C ASP A 675 24.88 -9.18 26.64
N HIS A 676 24.04 -9.00 25.59
CA HIS A 676 24.30 -7.95 24.59
C HIS A 676 23.01 -7.35 24.02
N ILE A 677 23.17 -6.21 23.35
CA ILE A 677 22.12 -5.53 22.61
C ILE A 677 22.50 -5.62 21.13
N GLU A 678 21.64 -6.26 20.34
CA GLU A 678 21.74 -6.23 18.89
C GLU A 678 20.75 -5.23 18.31
N TYR A 679 21.14 -4.55 17.25
CA TYR A 679 20.22 -3.69 16.51
C TYR A 679 20.14 -4.09 15.04
N CYS A 680 18.98 -3.85 14.44
CA CYS A 680 18.74 -4.01 13.03
C CYS A 680 18.06 -2.76 12.45
N THR A 681 18.34 -2.48 11.20
CA THR A 681 17.75 -1.36 10.46
C THR A 681 17.15 -1.84 9.15
N MET A 682 16.30 -1.04 8.54
CA MET A 682 15.71 -1.38 7.24
C MET A 682 16.65 -1.13 6.06
N PHE A 683 17.66 -0.26 6.24
CA PHE A 683 18.64 0.12 5.21
C PHE A 683 20.07 0.09 5.75
#